data_55f87858a3aca52003165847ce2d9987
#
_entry.id   55f87858a3aca52003165847ce2d9987
#
_cell.length_a   1.000
_cell.length_b   1.000
_cell.length_c   1.000
_cell.angle_alpha   90.00
_cell.angle_beta   90.00
_cell.angle_gamma   90.00
#
_symmetry.space_group_name_H-M   'P 1'
#
loop_
_entity.id
_entity.type
_entity.pdbx_description
1 polymer ?
#
loop_
_entity_poly.entity_id
_entity_poly.type
_entity_poly.pdbx_seq_one_letter_code
_entity_poly.pdbx_strand_id
1 'polypeptide(L)'
;MLWFTPAPEIEGEKLTIPEFDSTGKANLNNLELKRNLVKESESLISIELTLTNRRDKAINLNSISPIKIISPPLGDVPFDQYIVNRLARQKNDIPGKFNPASKDRNMLDAAFSSAEVVAGGGISWNEFDSPDAVLPTAFHCDPGLVVSAQDNRALFIGFDGQTKHLSDIVFRSSQDRNSFDSIETIAEFDGIKLNPGESCKTHRLIINSGSHERELFEKHIKRVANNYGTRRTKPRSVYCTWYYYGKDIDADEVRANLESLRHSPIDFDVFQIDMGWENYFGDWGTNRNSFPEGMKVIADNIKAAGYNPGIWTAPFVIDPKSQAAKSYSDIILRDKNGDPCLFNCAKGACYTIDPFAERAEEFLKKIFTRLKDWGFYYHKLDFMRAVFIHENARFQQPEHTRAEAYRRGLELIRKAVGEDVVINSCGGLYEGSTGLADIVRLGADLRGHWGAEGSNISAYTTRIKQNISRNFYNGLFAVDPDALQLRRNTSIWKNNPSNKNLSIGKFTDEEAFSIVVNQFLAGSIVCFSERLKFMDDDRRLLLHKVIPAYSHPAKYFGLWSEYLPELYSSSFSGHPDLPDWNVISMCNWNSDEDKTISFAPETVPELPQADKYAAFELKNQRFLGLFFPSELIELKIPGYGSRVVRLTPLSAYGEFMIGTDLNLSAGMELLTYNGEKSKLQKKISYKQINLFLFDYQKNSSNLRNIKIINKNRIR
;
A
#
# COMPACT_ATOMS: atom_id res chain seq x y z
N MET A 1 7.28 -27.59 -20.28
CA MET A 1 8.57 -27.30 -20.98
C MET A 1 8.67 -25.79 -21.12
N LEU A 2 9.62 -25.16 -20.45
CA LEU A 2 9.81 -23.70 -20.54
C LEU A 2 10.60 -23.42 -21.83
N TRP A 3 9.97 -22.83 -22.81
CA TRP A 3 10.67 -22.35 -24.00
C TRP A 3 11.21 -20.95 -23.70
N PHE A 4 12.53 -20.81 -23.65
CA PHE A 4 13.21 -19.55 -23.42
C PHE A 4 13.53 -18.94 -24.78
N THR A 5 12.72 -18.02 -25.25
CA THR A 5 13.07 -17.15 -26.39
C THR A 5 13.13 -15.71 -25.89
N PRO A 6 14.25 -15.28 -25.28
CA PRO A 6 14.41 -13.88 -24.94
C PRO A 6 14.38 -13.04 -26.21
N ALA A 7 13.67 -11.95 -26.18
CA ALA A 7 13.52 -11.05 -27.32
C ALA A 7 13.82 -9.60 -26.87
N PRO A 8 14.97 -9.02 -27.27
CA PRO A 8 15.18 -7.58 -27.12
C PRO A 8 14.37 -6.82 -28.17
N GLU A 9 13.85 -5.67 -27.78
CA GLU A 9 13.23 -4.71 -28.67
C GLU A 9 14.16 -3.50 -28.80
N ILE A 10 14.65 -3.25 -30.01
CA ILE A 10 15.58 -2.18 -30.34
C ILE A 10 15.00 -1.34 -31.42
N GLU A 11 14.92 0.00 -31.19
CA GLU A 11 14.35 0.95 -32.14
C GLU A 11 12.91 0.58 -32.56
N GLY A 12 12.14 -0.08 -31.68
CA GLY A 12 10.77 -0.54 -31.93
C GLY A 12 10.66 -1.88 -32.67
N GLU A 13 11.77 -2.54 -32.98
CA GLU A 13 11.80 -3.82 -33.65
C GLU A 13 12.12 -4.95 -32.68
N LYS A 14 11.22 -5.94 -32.54
CA LYS A 14 11.47 -7.15 -31.74
C LYS A 14 12.40 -8.10 -32.50
N LEU A 15 13.52 -8.41 -31.89
CA LEU A 15 14.54 -9.31 -32.46
C LEU A 15 14.42 -10.71 -31.85
N THR A 16 14.27 -11.73 -32.68
CA THR A 16 14.31 -13.13 -32.23
C THR A 16 15.76 -13.56 -32.03
N ILE A 17 16.09 -14.05 -30.83
CA ILE A 17 17.44 -14.48 -30.49
C ILE A 17 17.61 -15.97 -30.83
N PRO A 18 18.77 -16.36 -31.39
CA PRO A 18 19.14 -17.76 -31.56
C PRO A 18 19.32 -18.46 -30.19
N GLU A 19 19.39 -19.76 -30.22
CA GLU A 19 19.63 -20.53 -28.99
C GLU A 19 20.91 -20.08 -28.28
N PHE A 20 20.89 -20.11 -26.93
CA PHE A 20 22.06 -19.84 -26.13
C PHE A 20 23.02 -21.04 -26.22
N ASP A 21 24.30 -20.77 -26.33
CA ASP A 21 25.35 -21.80 -26.25
C ASP A 21 25.48 -22.38 -24.82
N SER A 22 26.37 -23.35 -24.67
CA SER A 22 26.62 -24.01 -23.37
C SER A 22 27.15 -23.07 -22.29
N THR A 23 27.64 -21.88 -22.66
CA THR A 23 28.11 -20.83 -21.71
C THR A 23 27.01 -19.80 -21.38
N GLY A 24 25.81 -19.96 -21.93
CA GLY A 24 24.69 -19.04 -21.76
C GLY A 24 24.83 -17.77 -22.57
N LYS A 25 25.55 -17.78 -23.70
CA LYS A 25 25.69 -16.65 -24.62
C LYS A 25 24.93 -16.88 -25.91
N ALA A 26 24.39 -15.81 -26.47
CA ALA A 26 23.82 -15.76 -27.79
C ALA A 26 24.24 -14.44 -28.48
N ASN A 27 24.51 -14.51 -29.78
CA ASN A 27 24.89 -13.36 -30.60
C ASN A 27 23.86 -13.14 -31.70
N LEU A 28 23.38 -11.93 -31.85
CA LEU A 28 22.44 -11.53 -32.89
C LEU A 28 22.85 -10.17 -33.45
N ASN A 29 23.27 -10.12 -34.73
CA ASN A 29 23.62 -8.88 -35.39
C ASN A 29 24.56 -7.98 -34.61
N ASN A 30 25.64 -8.53 -34.05
CA ASN A 30 26.59 -7.85 -33.18
C ASN A 30 25.97 -7.31 -31.85
N LEU A 31 24.95 -7.98 -31.36
CA LEU A 31 24.44 -7.84 -29.99
C LEU A 31 24.78 -9.13 -29.22
N GLU A 32 25.54 -9.02 -28.14
CA GLU A 32 25.81 -10.14 -27.26
C GLU A 32 24.81 -10.19 -26.11
N LEU A 33 24.03 -11.26 -26.02
CA LEU A 33 23.23 -11.57 -24.83
C LEU A 33 23.93 -12.63 -23.99
N LYS A 34 23.99 -12.38 -22.68
CA LYS A 34 24.43 -13.34 -21.70
C LYS A 34 23.29 -13.63 -20.74
N ARG A 35 22.92 -14.91 -20.63
CA ARG A 35 21.95 -15.41 -19.66
C ARG A 35 22.67 -16.01 -18.45
N ASN A 36 22.35 -15.53 -17.27
CA ASN A 36 22.71 -16.13 -16.00
C ASN A 36 21.45 -16.79 -15.42
N LEU A 37 21.37 -18.13 -15.52
CA LEU A 37 20.28 -18.94 -14.97
C LEU A 37 20.81 -19.71 -13.77
N VAL A 38 20.17 -19.52 -12.61
CA VAL A 38 20.55 -20.17 -11.36
C VAL A 38 19.36 -20.93 -10.79
N LYS A 39 19.51 -22.23 -10.59
CA LYS A 39 18.59 -23.05 -9.79
C LYS A 39 18.98 -22.87 -8.32
N GLU A 40 18.30 -22.00 -7.60
CA GLU A 40 18.60 -21.68 -6.19
C GLU A 40 18.09 -22.78 -5.24
N SER A 41 16.99 -23.47 -5.62
CA SER A 41 16.44 -24.64 -4.93
C SER A 41 15.61 -25.49 -5.90
N GLU A 42 14.98 -26.57 -5.42
CA GLU A 42 14.05 -27.38 -6.22
C GLU A 42 12.84 -26.57 -6.73
N SER A 43 12.40 -25.56 -5.95
CA SER A 43 11.22 -24.74 -6.24
C SER A 43 11.55 -23.35 -6.78
N LEU A 44 12.84 -22.95 -6.87
CA LEU A 44 13.24 -21.57 -7.11
C LEU A 44 14.31 -21.48 -8.18
N ILE A 45 13.98 -20.75 -9.25
CA ILE A 45 14.88 -20.41 -10.35
C ILE A 45 14.96 -18.89 -10.47
N SER A 46 16.16 -18.36 -10.71
CA SER A 46 16.38 -16.96 -11.07
C SER A 46 17.09 -16.83 -12.41
N ILE A 47 16.70 -15.81 -13.19
CA ILE A 47 17.23 -15.53 -14.53
C ILE A 47 17.60 -14.06 -14.60
N GLU A 48 18.84 -13.76 -14.96
CA GLU A 48 19.32 -12.40 -15.26
C GLU A 48 19.84 -12.35 -16.68
N LEU A 49 19.47 -11.33 -17.44
CA LEU A 49 20.00 -11.10 -18.78
C LEU A 49 20.92 -9.88 -18.78
N THR A 50 22.03 -9.99 -19.49
CA THR A 50 22.91 -8.88 -19.82
C THR A 50 22.94 -8.74 -21.35
N LEU A 51 22.60 -7.57 -21.87
CA LEU A 51 22.74 -7.22 -23.28
C LEU A 51 23.96 -6.31 -23.43
N THR A 52 24.88 -6.64 -24.34
CA THR A 52 26.03 -5.82 -24.69
C THR A 52 25.94 -5.39 -26.15
N ASN A 53 26.06 -4.10 -26.39
CA ASN A 53 26.15 -3.58 -27.75
C ASN A 53 27.56 -3.81 -28.32
N ARG A 54 27.69 -4.77 -29.24
CA ARG A 54 28.95 -5.06 -29.97
C ARG A 54 28.96 -4.43 -31.37
N ARG A 55 27.94 -3.62 -31.69
CA ARG A 55 27.88 -2.84 -32.95
C ARG A 55 28.90 -1.69 -32.87
N ASP A 56 29.23 -1.14 -34.04
CA ASP A 56 30.08 0.05 -34.21
C ASP A 56 29.37 1.38 -33.93
N LYS A 57 28.04 1.32 -33.74
CA LYS A 57 27.18 2.48 -33.47
C LYS A 57 26.29 2.25 -32.24
N ALA A 58 25.85 3.36 -31.64
CA ALA A 58 24.88 3.34 -30.55
C ALA A 58 23.53 2.74 -31.01
N ILE A 59 22.83 2.12 -30.07
CA ILE A 59 21.47 1.61 -30.23
C ILE A 59 20.54 2.22 -29.17
N ASN A 60 19.24 2.23 -29.45
CA ASN A 60 18.21 2.58 -28.46
C ASN A 60 17.48 1.30 -28.04
N LEU A 61 17.63 0.90 -26.78
CA LEU A 61 17.04 -0.32 -26.23
C LEU A 61 15.68 0.01 -25.58
N ASN A 62 14.60 -0.53 -26.11
CA ASN A 62 13.25 -0.34 -25.58
C ASN A 62 12.92 -1.34 -24.49
N SER A 63 13.13 -2.64 -24.72
CA SER A 63 12.81 -3.67 -23.77
C SER A 63 13.63 -4.95 -23.95
N ILE A 64 13.63 -5.83 -22.95
CA ILE A 64 14.11 -7.19 -23.05
C ILE A 64 13.03 -8.11 -22.45
N SER A 65 12.58 -9.12 -23.19
CA SER A 65 11.71 -10.16 -22.69
C SER A 65 12.56 -11.38 -22.27
N PRO A 66 12.79 -11.61 -20.99
CA PRO A 66 13.64 -12.74 -20.54
C PRO A 66 13.07 -14.12 -20.88
N ILE A 67 11.76 -14.30 -20.72
CA ILE A 67 11.08 -15.55 -21.03
C ILE A 67 9.67 -15.32 -21.57
N LYS A 68 9.19 -16.27 -22.36
CA LYS A 68 7.78 -16.48 -22.70
C LYS A 68 7.40 -17.91 -22.33
N ILE A 69 6.40 -18.08 -21.48
CA ILE A 69 5.85 -19.37 -21.06
C ILE A 69 4.62 -19.66 -21.91
N ILE A 70 4.61 -20.77 -22.62
CA ILE A 70 3.50 -21.18 -23.52
C ILE A 70 2.86 -22.51 -23.06
N SER A 71 3.38 -23.14 -22.00
CA SER A 71 2.77 -24.30 -21.37
C SER A 71 2.00 -23.88 -20.13
N PRO A 72 0.88 -24.53 -19.79
CA PRO A 72 0.11 -24.23 -18.59
C PRO A 72 0.99 -24.20 -17.33
N PRO A 73 1.03 -23.10 -16.57
CA PRO A 73 1.99 -22.90 -15.49
C PRO A 73 1.73 -23.81 -14.27
N LEU A 74 0.49 -24.30 -14.10
CA LEU A 74 0.10 -25.23 -13.03
C LEU A 74 -0.10 -26.68 -13.52
N GLY A 75 0.44 -26.99 -14.72
CA GLY A 75 0.39 -28.34 -15.29
C GLY A 75 -1.02 -28.77 -15.69
N ASP A 76 -1.52 -29.82 -15.06
CA ASP A 76 -2.84 -30.46 -15.35
C ASP A 76 -4.04 -29.79 -14.66
N VAL A 77 -3.83 -28.70 -13.91
CA VAL A 77 -4.96 -27.95 -13.32
C VAL A 77 -5.86 -27.40 -14.43
N PRO A 78 -7.16 -27.59 -14.39
CA PRO A 78 -8.11 -26.97 -15.30
C PRO A 78 -8.02 -25.43 -15.27
N PHE A 79 -8.08 -24.79 -16.44
CA PHE A 79 -7.84 -23.35 -16.55
C PHE A 79 -8.90 -22.50 -15.83
N ASP A 80 -10.13 -22.98 -15.74
CA ASP A 80 -11.23 -22.34 -15.00
C ASP A 80 -11.02 -22.33 -13.48
N GLN A 81 -10.06 -23.13 -12.97
CA GLN A 81 -9.65 -23.14 -11.57
C GLN A 81 -8.45 -22.22 -11.29
N TYR A 82 -7.90 -21.57 -12.31
CA TYR A 82 -6.79 -20.62 -12.12
C TYR A 82 -7.25 -19.36 -11.42
N ILE A 83 -6.46 -18.95 -10.45
CA ILE A 83 -6.56 -17.63 -9.82
C ILE A 83 -5.23 -16.91 -10.04
N VAL A 84 -5.30 -15.76 -10.69
CA VAL A 84 -4.14 -14.88 -10.86
C VAL A 84 -4.22 -13.78 -9.82
N ASN A 85 -3.14 -13.59 -9.06
CA ASN A 85 -2.97 -12.47 -8.15
C ASN A 85 -1.71 -11.71 -8.53
N ARG A 86 -1.82 -10.40 -8.79
CA ARG A 86 -0.71 -9.56 -9.25
C ARG A 86 -0.14 -8.70 -8.14
N LEU A 87 1.15 -8.45 -8.19
CA LEU A 87 1.78 -7.35 -7.47
C LEU A 87 1.25 -6.02 -8.01
N ALA A 88 1.55 -4.94 -7.31
CA ALA A 88 1.26 -3.60 -7.75
C ALA A 88 2.56 -2.80 -7.89
N ARG A 89 2.65 -1.99 -8.93
CA ARG A 89 3.76 -1.06 -9.16
C ARG A 89 3.67 0.12 -8.19
N GLN A 90 2.44 0.62 -7.97
CA GLN A 90 2.16 1.80 -7.18
C GLN A 90 0.68 1.87 -6.69
N LYS A 91 0.33 2.87 -5.87
CA LYS A 91 -0.96 2.96 -5.17
C LYS A 91 -2.21 2.96 -6.06
N ASN A 92 -2.14 3.51 -7.27
CA ASN A 92 -3.30 3.62 -8.15
C ASN A 92 -3.57 2.37 -8.98
N ASP A 93 -2.65 1.40 -8.95
CA ASP A 93 -2.86 0.15 -9.67
C ASP A 93 -4.10 -0.56 -9.14
N ILE A 94 -4.81 -1.22 -10.06
CA ILE A 94 -6.01 -1.96 -9.70
C ILE A 94 -5.62 -3.22 -8.93
N PRO A 95 -6.28 -3.54 -7.83
CA PRO A 95 -5.96 -4.73 -7.05
C PRO A 95 -6.30 -6.00 -7.85
N GLY A 96 -5.43 -6.97 -7.77
CA GLY A 96 -5.21 -7.94 -8.79
C GLY A 96 -5.53 -9.39 -8.52
N LYS A 97 -6.53 -9.80 -7.74
CA LYS A 97 -6.93 -11.21 -7.71
C LYS A 97 -8.12 -11.43 -8.65
N PHE A 98 -7.98 -12.32 -9.64
CA PHE A 98 -9.02 -12.61 -10.62
C PHE A 98 -8.90 -14.03 -11.20
N ASN A 99 -10.03 -14.56 -11.69
CA ASN A 99 -10.06 -15.78 -12.47
C ASN A 99 -9.96 -15.42 -13.97
N PRO A 100 -8.91 -15.81 -14.71
CA PRO A 100 -8.73 -15.43 -16.10
C PRO A 100 -9.76 -16.06 -17.07
N ALA A 101 -10.43 -17.14 -16.64
CA ALA A 101 -11.53 -17.77 -17.39
C ALA A 101 -12.91 -17.12 -17.13
N SER A 102 -13.02 -16.26 -16.10
CA SER A 102 -14.29 -15.62 -15.73
C SER A 102 -14.86 -14.79 -16.88
N LYS A 103 -16.15 -14.91 -17.09
CA LYS A 103 -16.94 -14.10 -18.03
C LYS A 103 -17.64 -12.93 -17.33
N ASP A 104 -17.40 -12.75 -16.04
CA ASP A 104 -17.94 -11.65 -15.27
C ASP A 104 -17.21 -10.33 -15.66
N ARG A 105 -18.00 -9.33 -16.05
CA ARG A 105 -17.50 -8.00 -16.43
C ARG A 105 -16.87 -7.24 -15.26
N ASN A 106 -17.26 -7.53 -14.03
CA ASN A 106 -16.63 -6.93 -12.84
C ASN A 106 -15.14 -7.33 -12.69
N MET A 107 -14.67 -8.31 -13.47
CA MET A 107 -13.26 -8.71 -13.55
C MET A 107 -12.47 -7.91 -14.62
N LEU A 108 -13.08 -7.00 -15.37
CA LEU A 108 -12.41 -6.18 -16.39
C LEU A 108 -11.31 -5.30 -15.80
N ASP A 109 -11.48 -4.86 -14.56
CA ASP A 109 -10.47 -4.07 -13.83
C ASP A 109 -9.09 -4.76 -13.78
N ALA A 110 -9.06 -6.10 -13.85
CA ALA A 110 -7.83 -6.86 -13.80
C ALA A 110 -6.98 -6.80 -15.08
N ALA A 111 -7.57 -6.33 -16.18
CA ALA A 111 -6.92 -6.34 -17.50
C ALA A 111 -6.01 -5.14 -17.75
N PHE A 112 -6.20 -4.03 -17.04
CA PHE A 112 -5.48 -2.80 -17.36
C PHE A 112 -4.05 -2.78 -16.79
N SER A 113 -3.14 -2.22 -17.55
CA SER A 113 -1.81 -1.88 -17.09
C SER A 113 -1.87 -0.68 -16.14
N SER A 114 -0.89 -0.58 -15.24
CA SER A 114 -0.76 0.60 -14.37
C SER A 114 -0.52 1.90 -15.18
N ALA A 115 0.09 1.81 -16.36
CA ALA A 115 0.32 2.93 -17.27
C ALA A 115 -1.00 3.53 -17.77
N GLU A 116 -1.96 2.71 -18.18
CA GLU A 116 -3.27 3.17 -18.67
C GLU A 116 -4.09 3.88 -17.60
N VAL A 117 -4.05 3.36 -16.37
CA VAL A 117 -4.74 3.98 -15.22
C VAL A 117 -4.09 5.30 -14.79
N VAL A 118 -2.77 5.43 -15.00
CA VAL A 118 -1.95 6.54 -14.47
C VAL A 118 -1.83 7.70 -15.44
N ALA A 119 -1.97 7.49 -16.74
CA ALA A 119 -1.82 8.53 -17.77
C ALA A 119 -2.87 9.67 -17.70
N GLY A 120 -3.75 9.65 -16.68
CA GLY A 120 -4.73 10.73 -16.43
C GLY A 120 -5.86 10.81 -17.47
N GLY A 121 -5.81 10.01 -18.51
CA GLY A 121 -6.97 9.61 -19.24
C GLY A 121 -7.73 8.66 -18.33
N GLY A 122 -8.67 9.17 -17.53
CA GLY A 122 -9.56 8.27 -16.79
C GLY A 122 -10.07 7.25 -17.78
N ILE A 123 -9.87 5.98 -17.48
CA ILE A 123 -10.52 4.92 -18.26
C ILE A 123 -11.98 5.35 -18.31
N SER A 124 -12.48 5.62 -19.50
CA SER A 124 -13.88 5.90 -19.68
C SER A 124 -14.62 4.59 -19.43
N TRP A 125 -15.05 4.38 -18.20
CA TRP A 125 -15.84 3.21 -17.80
C TRP A 125 -17.06 3.03 -18.70
N ASN A 126 -17.52 4.12 -19.34
CA ASN A 126 -18.61 4.10 -20.31
C ASN A 126 -18.31 3.23 -21.53
N GLU A 127 -17.06 3.00 -21.88
CA GLU A 127 -16.70 2.10 -23.00
C GLU A 127 -16.88 0.61 -22.61
N PHE A 128 -16.83 0.29 -21.33
CA PHE A 128 -16.99 -1.06 -20.80
C PHE A 128 -18.41 -1.36 -20.32
N ASP A 129 -19.23 -0.35 -20.10
CA ASP A 129 -20.66 -0.51 -19.77
C ASP A 129 -21.51 -0.95 -20.99
N SER A 130 -20.90 -1.00 -22.20
CA SER A 130 -21.57 -1.53 -23.39
C SER A 130 -21.79 -3.05 -23.25
N PRO A 131 -23.01 -3.56 -23.51
CA PRO A 131 -23.29 -4.99 -23.59
C PRO A 131 -22.37 -5.76 -24.54
N ASP A 132 -21.80 -5.08 -25.54
CA ASP A 132 -20.97 -5.64 -26.60
C ASP A 132 -19.45 -5.49 -26.33
N ALA A 133 -19.04 -5.00 -25.17
CA ALA A 133 -17.62 -4.87 -24.84
C ALA A 133 -16.93 -6.23 -24.83
N VAL A 134 -15.86 -6.35 -25.62
CA VAL A 134 -15.05 -7.56 -25.71
C VAL A 134 -14.25 -7.71 -24.41
N LEU A 135 -14.39 -8.85 -23.73
CA LEU A 135 -13.63 -9.15 -22.53
C LEU A 135 -12.13 -9.27 -22.89
N PRO A 136 -11.22 -8.68 -22.09
CA PRO A 136 -9.80 -8.74 -22.35
C PRO A 136 -9.25 -10.17 -22.23
N THR A 137 -8.27 -10.48 -23.06
CA THR A 137 -7.54 -11.76 -23.04
C THR A 137 -6.09 -11.60 -22.59
N ALA A 138 -5.63 -10.34 -22.44
CA ALA A 138 -4.32 -10.00 -21.91
C ALA A 138 -4.46 -9.24 -20.60
N PHE A 139 -3.68 -9.65 -19.59
CA PHE A 139 -3.72 -9.11 -18.25
C PHE A 139 -2.31 -8.69 -17.83
N HIS A 140 -2.12 -7.41 -17.57
CA HIS A 140 -0.85 -6.83 -17.18
C HIS A 140 -0.63 -6.93 -15.67
N CYS A 141 0.51 -7.47 -15.26
CA CYS A 141 0.84 -7.84 -13.88
C CYS A 141 2.21 -7.27 -13.47
N ASP A 142 2.25 -6.01 -13.12
CA ASP A 142 3.48 -5.28 -12.79
C ASP A 142 3.79 -5.30 -11.28
N PRO A 143 4.96 -5.59 -10.82
CA PRO A 143 6.14 -6.18 -11.46
C PRO A 143 6.16 -7.72 -11.40
N GLY A 144 5.06 -8.35 -11.05
CA GLY A 144 4.97 -9.79 -10.90
C GLY A 144 3.55 -10.28 -10.61
N LEU A 145 3.40 -11.60 -10.65
CA LEU A 145 2.14 -12.29 -10.36
C LEU A 145 2.36 -13.61 -9.63
N VAL A 146 1.32 -14.09 -8.97
CA VAL A 146 1.17 -15.49 -8.58
C VAL A 146 -0.02 -16.07 -9.33
N VAL A 147 0.18 -17.21 -10.00
CA VAL A 147 -0.90 -18.08 -10.47
C VAL A 147 -1.10 -19.17 -9.43
N SER A 148 -2.32 -19.36 -8.95
CA SER A 148 -2.65 -20.38 -7.94
C SER A 148 -3.91 -21.15 -8.31
N ALA A 149 -4.15 -22.27 -7.64
CA ALA A 149 -5.35 -23.08 -7.76
C ALA A 149 -5.87 -23.53 -6.39
N GLN A 150 -7.09 -24.04 -6.37
CA GLN A 150 -7.75 -24.50 -5.12
C GLN A 150 -7.05 -25.70 -4.47
N ASP A 151 -6.27 -26.47 -5.22
CA ASP A 151 -5.48 -27.61 -4.73
C ASP A 151 -4.15 -27.21 -4.07
N ASN A 152 -3.99 -25.94 -3.72
CA ASN A 152 -2.80 -25.35 -3.10
C ASN A 152 -1.54 -25.36 -4.00
N ARG A 153 -1.65 -25.56 -5.31
CA ARG A 153 -0.54 -25.28 -6.24
C ARG A 153 -0.45 -23.80 -6.52
N ALA A 154 0.74 -23.24 -6.42
CA ALA A 154 0.99 -21.83 -6.73
C ALA A 154 2.35 -21.62 -7.39
N LEU A 155 2.44 -20.67 -8.32
CA LEU A 155 3.65 -20.28 -9.03
C LEU A 155 3.77 -18.76 -9.05
N PHE A 156 4.85 -18.22 -8.48
CA PHE A 156 5.24 -16.81 -8.58
C PHE A 156 6.15 -16.60 -9.79
N ILE A 157 5.88 -15.52 -10.53
CA ILE A 157 6.75 -15.01 -11.60
C ILE A 157 6.84 -13.50 -11.41
N GLY A 158 8.06 -12.95 -11.27
CA GLY A 158 8.26 -11.51 -11.07
C GLY A 158 9.73 -11.11 -11.03
N PHE A 159 10.01 -9.83 -11.26
CA PHE A 159 11.36 -9.28 -11.13
C PHE A 159 11.66 -8.88 -9.69
N ASP A 160 12.90 -9.03 -9.23
CA ASP A 160 13.31 -8.78 -7.84
C ASP A 160 13.68 -7.30 -7.57
N GLY A 161 12.95 -6.39 -8.20
CA GLY A 161 13.10 -4.94 -7.99
C GLY A 161 12.57 -4.08 -9.14
N GLN A 162 12.45 -2.77 -8.86
CA GLN A 162 12.05 -1.72 -9.82
C GLN A 162 12.99 -0.51 -9.70
N THR A 163 14.30 -0.74 -9.64
CA THR A 163 15.30 0.32 -9.47
C THR A 163 16.09 0.63 -10.73
N LYS A 164 16.12 -0.29 -11.70
CA LYS A 164 16.84 -0.15 -12.97
C LYS A 164 15.93 -0.01 -14.18
N HIS A 165 14.80 -0.67 -14.14
CA HIS A 165 13.80 -0.66 -15.21
C HIS A 165 12.42 -0.90 -14.62
N LEU A 166 11.39 -0.44 -15.31
CA LEU A 166 10.02 -0.88 -15.08
C LEU A 166 9.87 -2.30 -15.62
N SER A 167 8.82 -2.98 -15.19
CA SER A 167 8.60 -4.38 -15.58
C SER A 167 7.12 -4.58 -15.90
N ASP A 168 6.84 -5.48 -16.81
CA ASP A 168 5.50 -5.97 -17.06
C ASP A 168 5.51 -7.48 -17.26
N ILE A 169 4.50 -8.15 -16.72
CA ILE A 169 4.28 -9.57 -16.91
C ILE A 169 2.88 -9.74 -17.48
N VAL A 170 2.81 -10.09 -18.76
CA VAL A 170 1.54 -10.19 -19.47
C VAL A 170 1.06 -11.63 -19.46
N PHE A 171 0.02 -11.89 -18.66
CA PHE A 171 -0.71 -13.16 -18.67
C PHE A 171 -1.76 -13.12 -19.78
N ARG A 172 -1.81 -14.14 -20.66
CA ARG A 172 -2.77 -14.23 -21.75
C ARG A 172 -3.60 -15.50 -21.67
N SER A 173 -4.90 -15.37 -21.92
CA SER A 173 -5.82 -16.48 -22.20
C SER A 173 -6.08 -16.59 -23.72
N SER A 174 -6.64 -17.73 -24.14
CA SER A 174 -7.21 -17.87 -25.48
C SER A 174 -8.32 -16.84 -25.73
N GLN A 175 -8.64 -16.61 -27.00
CA GLN A 175 -9.68 -15.66 -27.44
C GLN A 175 -11.05 -15.95 -26.80
N ASP A 176 -11.40 -17.21 -26.65
CA ASP A 176 -12.64 -17.66 -26.00
C ASP A 176 -12.54 -17.75 -24.46
N ARG A 177 -11.32 -17.47 -23.90
CA ARG A 177 -11.02 -17.53 -22.47
C ARG A 177 -11.22 -18.90 -21.82
N ASN A 178 -11.14 -19.96 -22.58
CA ASN A 178 -11.29 -21.32 -22.09
C ASN A 178 -9.97 -22.04 -21.80
N SER A 179 -8.84 -21.44 -22.22
CA SER A 179 -7.51 -22.01 -22.02
C SER A 179 -6.43 -20.96 -21.80
N PHE A 180 -5.33 -21.41 -21.20
CA PHE A 180 -4.11 -20.63 -21.09
C PHE A 180 -3.45 -20.47 -22.47
N ASP A 181 -2.98 -19.24 -22.80
CA ASP A 181 -2.17 -18.97 -23.99
C ASP A 181 -0.70 -18.79 -23.62
N SER A 182 -0.38 -17.75 -22.86
CA SER A 182 1.02 -17.47 -22.55
C SER A 182 1.20 -16.56 -21.32
N ILE A 183 2.42 -16.57 -20.76
CA ILE A 183 2.95 -15.52 -19.88
C ILE A 183 4.22 -14.98 -20.54
N GLU A 184 4.26 -13.68 -20.81
CA GLU A 184 5.43 -12.97 -21.32
C GLU A 184 5.96 -12.03 -20.23
N THR A 185 7.29 -12.04 -20.03
CA THR A 185 7.94 -11.16 -19.05
C THR A 185 8.71 -10.08 -19.79
N ILE A 186 8.55 -8.81 -19.39
CA ILE A 186 9.12 -7.65 -20.09
C ILE A 186 9.88 -6.80 -19.07
N ALA A 187 11.16 -6.53 -19.35
CA ALA A 187 11.96 -5.50 -18.70
C ALA A 187 11.99 -4.27 -19.62
N GLU A 188 11.37 -3.16 -19.18
CA GLU A 188 11.22 -1.93 -19.97
C GLU A 188 12.46 -1.03 -19.81
N PHE A 189 13.19 -0.79 -20.87
CA PHE A 189 14.38 0.08 -20.88
C PHE A 189 14.13 1.46 -21.52
N ASP A 190 12.91 1.78 -21.90
CA ASP A 190 12.46 3.13 -22.28
C ASP A 190 13.18 3.75 -23.49
N GLY A 191 13.87 2.95 -24.30
CA GLY A 191 14.69 3.44 -25.42
C GLY A 191 16.02 4.05 -24.95
N ILE A 192 16.60 3.58 -23.82
CA ILE A 192 17.91 4.05 -23.38
C ILE A 192 18.97 3.87 -24.46
N LYS A 193 19.91 4.82 -24.49
CA LYS A 193 21.04 4.79 -25.42
C LYS A 193 22.16 3.91 -24.87
N LEU A 194 22.55 2.88 -25.64
CA LEU A 194 23.73 2.07 -25.37
C LEU A 194 24.78 2.32 -26.47
N ASN A 195 25.92 2.89 -26.10
CA ASN A 195 27.04 3.10 -26.99
C ASN A 195 27.77 1.77 -27.32
N PRO A 196 28.63 1.73 -28.34
CA PRO A 196 29.49 0.58 -28.63
C PRO A 196 30.26 0.11 -27.41
N GLY A 197 30.15 -1.18 -27.08
CA GLY A 197 30.78 -1.80 -25.92
C GLY A 197 30.02 -1.70 -24.59
N GLU A 198 29.02 -0.84 -24.49
CA GLU A 198 28.19 -0.72 -23.27
C GLU A 198 27.25 -1.89 -23.10
N SER A 199 26.87 -2.11 -21.84
CA SER A 199 25.99 -3.21 -21.46
C SER A 199 24.90 -2.73 -20.49
N CYS A 200 23.73 -3.32 -20.60
CA CYS A 200 22.68 -3.19 -19.59
C CYS A 200 22.27 -4.56 -19.05
N LYS A 201 21.65 -4.55 -17.88
CA LYS A 201 21.25 -5.73 -17.12
C LYS A 201 19.82 -5.63 -16.66
N THR A 202 19.04 -6.70 -16.84
CA THR A 202 17.73 -6.82 -16.19
C THR A 202 17.88 -7.00 -14.68
N HIS A 203 16.82 -6.71 -13.92
CA HIS A 203 16.64 -7.34 -12.61
C HIS A 203 16.55 -8.85 -12.79
N ARG A 204 16.76 -9.61 -11.72
CA ARG A 204 16.53 -11.05 -11.79
C ARG A 204 15.04 -11.32 -11.89
N LEU A 205 14.66 -12.07 -12.89
CA LEU A 205 13.36 -12.68 -12.99
C LEU A 205 13.33 -13.90 -12.07
N ILE A 206 12.41 -13.95 -11.15
CA ILE A 206 12.23 -15.01 -10.17
C ILE A 206 11.04 -15.86 -10.58
N ILE A 207 11.25 -17.19 -10.64
CA ILE A 207 10.20 -18.19 -10.82
C ILE A 207 10.25 -19.08 -9.58
N ASN A 208 9.18 -19.07 -8.78
CA ASN A 208 9.14 -19.77 -7.50
C ASN A 208 7.82 -20.52 -7.34
N SER A 209 7.88 -21.86 -7.19
CA SER A 209 6.71 -22.68 -6.92
C SER A 209 6.50 -22.89 -5.42
N GLY A 210 5.23 -23.04 -5.02
CA GLY A 210 4.85 -23.24 -3.61
C GLY A 210 3.39 -23.63 -3.47
N SER A 211 2.90 -23.66 -2.25
CA SER A 211 1.54 -24.06 -1.91
C SER A 211 0.60 -22.90 -1.62
N HIS A 212 1.11 -21.72 -1.26
CA HIS A 212 0.30 -20.59 -0.87
C HIS A 212 0.79 -19.28 -1.51
N GLU A 213 -0.10 -18.55 -2.16
CA GLU A 213 0.20 -17.31 -2.85
C GLU A 213 0.84 -16.26 -1.92
N ARG A 214 0.30 -16.09 -0.72
CA ARG A 214 0.79 -15.12 0.26
C ARG A 214 2.23 -15.39 0.68
N GLU A 215 2.58 -16.65 0.88
CA GLU A 215 3.94 -17.06 1.22
C GLU A 215 4.94 -16.74 0.10
N LEU A 216 4.52 -16.92 -1.16
CA LEU A 216 5.34 -16.59 -2.32
C LEU A 216 5.59 -15.08 -2.43
N PHE A 217 4.57 -14.25 -2.18
CA PHE A 217 4.76 -12.80 -2.10
C PHE A 217 5.69 -12.41 -0.95
N GLU A 218 5.53 -12.96 0.24
CA GLU A 218 6.39 -12.67 1.39
C GLU A 218 7.85 -13.08 1.14
N LYS A 219 8.09 -14.22 0.47
CA LYS A 219 9.43 -14.64 0.02
C LYS A 219 10.04 -13.65 -0.98
N HIS A 220 9.23 -13.18 -1.94
CA HIS A 220 9.66 -12.17 -2.90
C HIS A 220 10.02 -10.85 -2.19
N ILE A 221 9.16 -10.33 -1.32
CA ILE A 221 9.39 -9.11 -0.55
C ILE A 221 10.65 -9.20 0.31
N LYS A 222 10.87 -10.35 0.95
CA LYS A 222 12.11 -10.60 1.69
C LYS A 222 13.36 -10.54 0.80
N ARG A 223 13.28 -11.03 -0.45
CA ARG A 223 14.36 -10.91 -1.44
C ARG A 223 14.63 -9.45 -1.80
N VAL A 224 13.58 -8.67 -2.09
CA VAL A 224 13.70 -7.23 -2.37
C VAL A 224 14.32 -6.50 -1.18
N ALA A 225 13.89 -6.82 0.04
CA ALA A 225 14.46 -6.27 1.27
C ALA A 225 15.97 -6.56 1.41
N ASN A 226 16.39 -7.77 1.09
CA ASN A 226 17.80 -8.17 1.13
C ASN A 226 18.63 -7.45 0.06
N ASN A 227 18.07 -7.20 -1.13
CA ASN A 227 18.78 -6.54 -2.23
C ASN A 227 18.98 -5.04 -2.00
N TYR A 228 17.99 -4.35 -1.41
CA TYR A 228 17.96 -2.88 -1.36
C TYR A 228 17.93 -2.30 0.05
N GLY A 229 17.87 -3.13 1.08
CA GLY A 229 17.68 -2.71 2.46
C GLY A 229 16.23 -2.30 2.75
N THR A 230 15.93 -2.03 4.01
CA THR A 230 14.61 -1.53 4.45
C THR A 230 14.78 -0.39 5.42
N ARG A 231 13.86 0.58 5.36
CA ARG A 231 13.71 1.63 6.35
C ARG A 231 12.42 1.38 7.12
N ARG A 232 12.52 0.63 8.22
CA ARG A 232 11.35 0.35 9.05
C ARG A 232 11.19 1.44 10.10
N THR A 233 10.16 2.26 9.96
CA THR A 233 9.72 3.13 11.03
C THR A 233 8.77 2.39 11.98
N LYS A 234 8.69 2.84 13.25
CA LYS A 234 7.67 2.34 14.17
C LYS A 234 6.28 2.68 13.64
N PRO A 235 5.26 1.83 13.91
CA PRO A 235 3.86 2.18 13.64
C PRO A 235 3.51 3.55 14.23
N ARG A 236 2.72 4.33 13.49
CA ARG A 236 2.40 5.71 13.85
C ARG A 236 0.93 6.03 13.67
N SER A 237 0.45 6.94 14.49
CA SER A 237 -0.83 7.59 14.30
C SER A 237 -0.63 9.00 13.74
N VAL A 238 -1.34 9.33 12.67
CA VAL A 238 -1.20 10.57 11.91
C VAL A 238 -2.54 11.29 11.85
N TYR A 239 -2.63 12.51 12.37
CA TYR A 239 -3.73 13.40 12.04
C TYR A 239 -3.39 14.13 10.72
N CYS A 240 -4.30 14.12 9.74
CA CYS A 240 -4.10 14.70 8.41
C CYS A 240 -5.22 15.70 8.10
N THR A 241 -4.91 16.83 7.47
CA THR A 241 -5.91 17.87 7.21
C THR A 241 -6.70 17.67 5.92
N TRP A 242 -6.33 16.72 5.03
CA TRP A 242 -6.84 16.64 3.68
C TRP A 242 -8.34 16.39 3.57
N TYR A 243 -8.84 15.28 4.12
CA TYR A 243 -10.20 14.80 3.84
C TYR A 243 -11.34 15.63 4.45
N TYR A 244 -11.02 16.59 5.29
CA TYR A 244 -12.02 17.56 5.78
C TYR A 244 -11.85 18.92 5.13
N TYR A 245 -10.62 19.41 5.06
CA TYR A 245 -10.36 20.80 4.65
C TYR A 245 -9.98 20.90 3.16
N GLY A 246 -9.43 19.85 2.55
CA GLY A 246 -8.82 19.94 1.23
C GLY A 246 -7.75 21.03 1.22
N LYS A 247 -7.77 21.86 0.20
CA LYS A 247 -6.85 23.00 0.04
C LYS A 247 -7.21 24.26 0.85
N ASP A 248 -8.32 24.23 1.60
CA ASP A 248 -8.83 25.42 2.32
C ASP A 248 -8.41 25.43 3.80
N ILE A 249 -7.47 24.60 4.19
CA ILE A 249 -6.86 24.63 5.52
C ILE A 249 -6.14 25.96 5.76
N ASP A 250 -6.28 26.50 6.96
CA ASP A 250 -5.64 27.73 7.40
C ASP A 250 -5.07 27.61 8.82
N ALA A 251 -4.37 28.65 9.25
CA ALA A 251 -3.70 28.70 10.55
C ALA A 251 -4.68 28.61 11.73
N ASP A 252 -5.90 29.19 11.59
CA ASP A 252 -6.90 29.19 12.66
C ASP A 252 -7.50 27.79 12.84
N GLU A 253 -7.80 27.09 11.76
CA GLU A 253 -8.27 25.70 11.81
C GLU A 253 -7.18 24.74 12.34
N VAL A 254 -5.91 24.95 12.02
CA VAL A 254 -4.81 24.20 12.62
C VAL A 254 -4.80 24.40 14.15
N ARG A 255 -4.89 25.65 14.62
CA ARG A 255 -4.93 25.96 16.06
C ARG A 255 -6.16 25.35 16.74
N ALA A 256 -7.34 25.43 16.11
CA ALA A 256 -8.58 24.86 16.64
C ALA A 256 -8.52 23.33 16.79
N ASN A 257 -7.88 22.63 15.85
CA ASN A 257 -7.69 21.19 15.96
C ASN A 257 -6.65 20.83 17.03
N LEU A 258 -5.55 21.57 17.13
CA LEU A 258 -4.55 21.36 18.18
C LEU A 258 -5.17 21.56 19.57
N GLU A 259 -6.03 22.57 19.75
CA GLU A 259 -6.75 22.80 21.01
C GLU A 259 -7.74 21.67 21.29
N SER A 260 -8.48 21.19 20.30
CA SER A 260 -9.38 20.05 20.45
C SER A 260 -8.63 18.77 20.85
N LEU A 261 -7.41 18.57 20.36
CA LEU A 261 -6.56 17.44 20.72
C LEU A 261 -6.02 17.50 22.14
N ARG A 262 -5.80 18.69 22.70
CA ARG A 262 -5.36 18.83 24.10
C ARG A 262 -6.36 18.23 25.08
N HIS A 263 -7.65 18.32 24.75
CA HIS A 263 -8.74 17.81 25.59
C HIS A 263 -9.19 16.41 25.19
N SER A 264 -8.58 15.83 24.13
CA SER A 264 -8.86 14.48 23.66
C SER A 264 -8.10 13.42 24.45
N PRO A 265 -8.71 12.29 24.77
CA PRO A 265 -7.98 11.14 25.33
C PRO A 265 -7.09 10.45 24.27
N ILE A 266 -7.19 10.85 23.00
CA ILE A 266 -6.45 10.28 21.86
C ILE A 266 -5.22 11.14 21.61
N ASP A 267 -4.07 10.48 21.48
CA ASP A 267 -2.78 11.12 21.22
C ASP A 267 -2.20 10.61 19.90
N PHE A 268 -2.01 11.52 18.93
CA PHE A 268 -1.38 11.21 17.67
C PHE A 268 0.15 11.38 17.76
N ASP A 269 0.90 10.66 16.90
CA ASP A 269 2.34 10.88 16.77
C ASP A 269 2.66 12.09 15.93
N VAL A 270 1.88 12.31 14.87
CA VAL A 270 2.14 13.30 13.82
C VAL A 270 0.88 14.14 13.61
N PHE A 271 1.07 15.44 13.47
CA PHE A 271 0.06 16.36 12.94
C PHE A 271 0.54 16.86 11.58
N GLN A 272 -0.07 16.36 10.50
CA GLN A 272 0.30 16.63 9.13
C GLN A 272 -0.59 17.70 8.50
N ILE A 273 0.03 18.75 7.99
CA ILE A 273 -0.61 19.74 7.12
C ILE A 273 -0.52 19.20 5.68
N ASP A 274 -1.67 18.97 5.07
CA ASP A 274 -1.77 18.53 3.67
C ASP A 274 -1.80 19.73 2.70
N MET A 275 -2.05 19.52 1.40
CA MET A 275 -2.11 20.56 0.37
C MET A 275 -2.98 21.75 0.78
N GLY A 276 -2.57 22.97 0.42
CA GLY A 276 -3.25 24.24 0.74
C GLY A 276 -2.36 25.22 1.52
N TRP A 277 -1.26 24.75 2.09
CA TRP A 277 -0.29 25.59 2.78
C TRP A 277 0.61 26.38 1.83
N GLU A 278 0.77 25.88 0.59
CA GLU A 278 1.70 26.39 -0.43
C GLU A 278 1.03 27.32 -1.43
N ASN A 279 1.81 28.24 -2.01
CA ASN A 279 1.37 29.12 -3.11
C ASN A 279 1.28 28.34 -4.42
N TYR A 280 2.44 27.88 -4.92
CA TYR A 280 2.61 27.17 -6.17
C TYR A 280 3.47 25.94 -5.99
N PHE A 281 3.16 24.89 -6.71
CA PHE A 281 4.05 23.74 -6.83
C PHE A 281 5.34 24.18 -7.52
N GLY A 282 6.47 23.74 -7.01
CA GLY A 282 7.80 24.19 -7.43
C GLY A 282 8.38 25.27 -6.54
N ASP A 283 7.64 26.33 -6.25
CA ASP A 283 8.10 27.39 -5.33
C ASP A 283 8.08 26.92 -3.88
N TRP A 284 7.05 26.17 -3.50
CA TRP A 284 6.83 25.65 -2.15
C TRP A 284 6.95 26.74 -1.09
N GLY A 285 6.55 27.97 -1.45
CA GLY A 285 6.42 29.08 -0.54
C GLY A 285 5.12 29.02 0.25
N THR A 286 5.09 29.65 1.41
CA THR A 286 3.88 29.74 2.24
C THR A 286 2.78 30.53 1.55
N ASN A 287 1.57 30.01 1.52
CA ASN A 287 0.35 30.75 1.20
C ASN A 287 0.05 31.73 2.34
N ARG A 288 0.40 32.99 2.18
CA ARG A 288 0.26 34.02 3.22
C ARG A 288 -1.17 34.42 3.50
N ASN A 289 -2.11 34.13 2.63
CA ASN A 289 -3.52 34.37 2.90
C ASN A 289 -4.06 33.38 3.95
N SER A 290 -3.66 32.09 3.86
CA SER A 290 -4.09 31.06 4.80
C SER A 290 -3.15 30.95 6.03
N PHE A 291 -1.85 31.26 5.85
CA PHE A 291 -0.81 31.16 6.89
C PHE A 291 0.02 32.44 6.98
N PRO A 292 -0.56 33.54 7.49
CA PRO A 292 0.10 34.86 7.48
C PRO A 292 1.43 34.89 8.24
N GLU A 293 1.56 34.13 9.33
CA GLU A 293 2.75 34.04 10.17
C GLU A 293 3.86 33.15 9.57
N GLY A 294 3.49 32.31 8.59
CA GLY A 294 4.40 31.37 7.92
C GLY A 294 4.43 29.96 8.53
N MET A 295 4.91 29.01 7.72
CA MET A 295 4.85 27.59 8.07
C MET A 295 5.80 27.19 9.22
N LYS A 296 6.87 27.97 9.45
CA LYS A 296 7.73 27.73 10.63
C LYS A 296 6.95 27.90 11.94
N VAL A 297 6.13 28.96 12.06
CA VAL A 297 5.30 29.19 13.24
C VAL A 297 4.28 28.07 13.43
N ILE A 298 3.71 27.57 12.34
CA ILE A 298 2.78 26.42 12.38
C ILE A 298 3.50 25.16 12.89
N ALA A 299 4.70 24.87 12.40
CA ALA A 299 5.49 23.73 12.89
C ALA A 299 5.83 23.87 14.38
N ASP A 300 6.22 25.08 14.82
CA ASP A 300 6.51 25.38 16.22
C ASP A 300 5.25 25.17 17.11
N ASN A 301 4.06 25.60 16.66
CA ASN A 301 2.79 25.40 17.36
C ASN A 301 2.43 23.92 17.49
N ILE A 302 2.59 23.13 16.42
CA ILE A 302 2.37 21.68 16.42
C ILE A 302 3.32 21.01 17.43
N LYS A 303 4.60 21.38 17.40
CA LYS A 303 5.61 20.85 18.32
C LYS A 303 5.32 21.24 19.78
N ALA A 304 4.92 22.48 20.03
CA ALA A 304 4.53 22.96 21.36
C ALA A 304 3.29 22.24 21.91
N ALA A 305 2.40 21.77 21.03
CA ALA A 305 1.26 20.92 21.38
C ALA A 305 1.65 19.44 21.64
N GLY A 306 2.93 19.06 21.41
CA GLY A 306 3.47 17.74 21.69
C GLY A 306 3.45 16.75 20.52
N TYR A 307 3.14 17.22 19.31
CA TYR A 307 3.10 16.40 18.09
C TYR A 307 4.33 16.63 17.21
N ASN A 308 4.68 15.63 16.38
CA ASN A 308 5.67 15.81 15.34
C ASN A 308 5.04 16.55 14.15
N PRO A 309 5.62 17.67 13.69
CA PRO A 309 5.08 18.38 12.53
C PRO A 309 5.25 17.58 11.24
N GLY A 310 4.17 17.42 10.49
CA GLY A 310 4.16 16.81 9.16
C GLY A 310 3.73 17.79 8.07
N ILE A 311 4.26 17.62 6.87
CA ILE A 311 3.95 18.45 5.70
C ILE A 311 3.81 17.62 4.43
N TRP A 312 2.90 18.05 3.57
CA TRP A 312 2.67 17.48 2.24
C TRP A 312 3.44 18.26 1.17
N THR A 313 3.98 17.57 0.17
CA THR A 313 4.54 18.15 -1.05
C THR A 313 4.32 17.23 -2.25
N ALA A 314 4.39 17.79 -3.47
CA ALA A 314 4.46 17.07 -4.74
C ALA A 314 5.79 17.42 -5.44
N PRO A 315 6.89 16.75 -5.08
CA PRO A 315 8.24 17.24 -5.40
C PRO A 315 8.63 17.18 -6.87
N PHE A 316 7.95 16.33 -7.65
CA PHE A 316 8.30 16.09 -9.06
C PHE A 316 7.46 16.91 -10.04
N VAL A 317 6.65 17.86 -9.55
CA VAL A 317 5.83 18.71 -10.41
C VAL A 317 6.04 20.20 -10.13
N ILE A 318 5.99 21.00 -11.18
CA ILE A 318 6.14 22.46 -11.16
C ILE A 318 4.92 23.10 -11.82
N ASP A 319 4.22 23.97 -11.10
CA ASP A 319 3.13 24.78 -11.66
C ASP A 319 3.71 25.74 -12.73
N PRO A 320 3.17 25.79 -13.95
CA PRO A 320 3.63 26.73 -14.97
C PRO A 320 3.64 28.20 -14.55
N LYS A 321 2.81 28.57 -13.57
CA LYS A 321 2.71 29.95 -13.03
C LYS A 321 3.74 30.26 -11.96
N SER A 322 4.47 29.25 -11.45
CA SER A 322 5.47 29.42 -10.39
C SER A 322 6.68 30.19 -10.86
N GLN A 323 7.42 30.79 -9.92
CA GLN A 323 8.74 31.36 -10.20
C GLN A 323 9.75 30.24 -10.57
N ALA A 324 9.56 29.05 -9.98
CA ALA A 324 10.39 27.89 -10.27
C ALA A 324 10.32 27.48 -11.75
N ALA A 325 9.15 27.55 -12.40
CA ALA A 325 9.01 27.26 -13.83
C ALA A 325 9.89 28.13 -14.71
N LYS A 326 10.18 29.37 -14.27
CA LYS A 326 11.06 30.31 -14.97
C LYS A 326 12.52 30.10 -14.61
N SER A 327 12.83 30.02 -13.31
CA SER A 327 14.20 29.96 -12.79
C SER A 327 14.89 28.62 -13.00
N TYR A 328 14.11 27.53 -13.15
CA TYR A 328 14.55 26.15 -13.31
C TYR A 328 13.91 25.51 -14.56
N SER A 329 13.75 26.28 -15.64
CA SER A 329 13.18 25.76 -16.92
C SER A 329 14.03 24.64 -17.53
N ASP A 330 15.30 24.60 -17.19
CA ASP A 330 16.29 23.60 -17.61
C ASP A 330 16.08 22.22 -16.95
N ILE A 331 15.37 22.14 -15.82
CA ILE A 331 15.07 20.84 -15.17
C ILE A 331 13.70 20.26 -15.61
N ILE A 332 12.96 20.93 -16.51
CA ILE A 332 11.68 20.42 -16.98
C ILE A 332 11.91 19.23 -17.91
N LEU A 333 11.35 18.08 -17.55
CA LEU A 333 11.36 16.86 -18.35
C LEU A 333 10.67 17.12 -19.69
N ARG A 334 11.28 16.65 -20.78
CA ARG A 334 10.75 16.80 -22.15
C ARG A 334 10.55 15.44 -22.79
N ASP A 335 9.61 15.38 -23.72
CA ASP A 335 9.38 14.23 -24.57
C ASP A 335 10.35 14.19 -25.77
N LYS A 336 10.22 13.17 -26.61
CA LYS A 336 11.03 12.99 -27.82
C LYS A 336 10.91 14.12 -28.86
N ASN A 337 9.88 14.95 -28.78
CA ASN A 337 9.64 16.08 -29.67
C ASN A 337 10.23 17.40 -29.07
N GLY A 338 10.71 17.35 -27.84
CA GLY A 338 11.17 18.52 -27.09
C GLY A 338 10.06 19.25 -26.33
N ASP A 339 8.84 18.75 -26.32
CA ASP A 339 7.72 19.34 -25.60
C ASP A 339 7.79 18.99 -24.10
N PRO A 340 7.37 19.90 -23.19
CA PRO A 340 7.34 19.61 -21.77
C PRO A 340 6.41 18.45 -21.43
N CYS A 341 6.87 17.48 -20.64
CA CYS A 341 6.02 16.43 -20.09
C CYS A 341 5.08 17.00 -19.03
N LEU A 342 3.77 16.84 -19.24
CA LEU A 342 2.71 17.40 -18.37
C LEU A 342 2.09 16.33 -17.51
N PHE A 343 1.96 16.65 -16.23
CA PHE A 343 1.24 15.85 -15.23
C PHE A 343 -0.01 16.59 -14.77
N ASN A 344 -1.19 15.99 -14.98
CA ASN A 344 -2.44 16.55 -14.51
C ASN A 344 -2.63 16.28 -13.01
N CYS A 345 -2.78 17.33 -12.24
CA CYS A 345 -2.96 17.28 -10.79
C CYS A 345 -4.09 18.21 -10.31
N ALA A 346 -4.28 18.31 -9.01
CA ALA A 346 -5.33 19.15 -8.41
C ALA A 346 -5.26 20.66 -8.75
N LYS A 347 -4.11 21.15 -9.26
CA LYS A 347 -3.92 22.53 -9.74
C LYS A 347 -3.95 22.65 -11.27
N GLY A 348 -4.30 21.59 -11.99
CA GLY A 348 -4.28 21.52 -13.46
C GLY A 348 -3.01 20.87 -13.98
N ALA A 349 -2.67 21.14 -15.25
CA ALA A 349 -1.48 20.60 -15.88
C ALA A 349 -0.22 21.27 -15.33
N CYS A 350 0.68 20.47 -14.75
CA CYS A 350 1.97 20.89 -14.22
C CYS A 350 3.10 20.27 -15.05
N TYR A 351 4.25 20.95 -15.10
CA TYR A 351 5.47 20.37 -15.66
C TYR A 351 6.03 19.28 -14.76
N THR A 352 6.54 18.21 -15.35
CA THR A 352 7.32 17.20 -14.66
C THR A 352 8.79 17.57 -14.64
N ILE A 353 9.53 17.27 -13.57
CA ILE A 353 10.98 17.51 -13.50
C ILE A 353 11.77 16.31 -14.04
N ASP A 354 12.96 16.58 -14.56
CA ASP A 354 13.99 15.60 -14.88
C ASP A 354 14.99 15.47 -13.69
N PRO A 355 14.97 14.37 -12.93
CA PRO A 355 15.91 14.18 -11.81
C PRO A 355 17.39 14.03 -12.22
N PHE A 356 17.67 13.83 -13.52
CA PHE A 356 19.02 13.77 -14.09
C PHE A 356 19.49 15.11 -14.66
N ALA A 357 18.64 16.13 -14.66
CA ALA A 357 19.05 17.47 -15.06
C ALA A 357 20.11 18.03 -14.07
N GLU A 358 21.07 18.79 -14.60
CA GLU A 358 22.22 19.32 -13.84
C GLU A 358 21.79 20.03 -12.55
N ARG A 359 20.74 20.84 -12.61
CA ARG A 359 20.25 21.63 -11.46
C ARG A 359 19.14 20.97 -10.64
N ALA A 360 18.79 19.73 -10.93
CA ALA A 360 17.72 19.02 -10.20
C ALA A 360 18.08 18.81 -8.71
N GLU A 361 19.36 18.50 -8.43
CA GLU A 361 19.84 18.36 -7.04
C GLU A 361 19.75 19.68 -6.27
N GLU A 362 20.18 20.80 -6.86
CA GLU A 362 20.06 22.14 -6.27
C GLU A 362 18.60 22.47 -5.93
N PHE A 363 17.71 22.24 -6.89
CA PHE A 363 16.28 22.51 -6.77
C PHE A 363 15.65 21.73 -5.61
N LEU A 364 15.77 20.40 -5.60
CA LEU A 364 15.21 19.54 -4.55
C LEU A 364 15.85 19.82 -3.19
N LYS A 365 17.16 20.00 -3.13
CA LYS A 365 17.87 20.33 -1.89
C LYS A 365 17.36 21.62 -1.28
N LYS A 366 17.18 22.68 -2.07
CA LYS A 366 16.68 23.98 -1.61
C LYS A 366 15.30 23.86 -0.95
N ILE A 367 14.40 23.07 -1.55
CA ILE A 367 13.03 22.85 -1.02
C ILE A 367 13.11 22.09 0.30
N PHE A 368 13.71 20.92 0.30
CA PHE A 368 13.65 19.99 1.42
C PHE A 368 14.50 20.41 2.62
N THR A 369 15.63 21.11 2.40
CA THR A 369 16.37 21.75 3.49
C THR A 369 15.50 22.81 4.16
N ARG A 370 14.84 23.68 3.40
CA ARG A 370 13.94 24.70 3.96
C ARG A 370 12.79 24.11 4.79
N LEU A 371 12.12 23.04 4.31
CA LEU A 371 11.05 22.39 5.06
C LEU A 371 11.56 21.78 6.36
N LYS A 372 12.73 21.16 6.34
CA LYS A 372 13.41 20.65 7.53
C LYS A 372 13.78 21.77 8.50
N ASP A 373 14.31 22.89 8.02
CA ASP A 373 14.68 24.07 8.83
C ASP A 373 13.44 24.74 9.45
N TRP A 374 12.27 24.60 8.84
CA TRP A 374 11.01 25.01 9.46
C TRP A 374 10.57 24.06 10.59
N GLY A 375 11.19 22.90 10.72
CA GLY A 375 10.93 21.93 11.79
C GLY A 375 9.98 20.79 11.41
N PHE A 376 9.69 20.61 10.13
CA PHE A 376 8.88 19.46 9.68
C PHE A 376 9.73 18.19 9.71
N TYR A 377 9.21 17.20 10.42
CA TYR A 377 9.83 15.90 10.64
C TYR A 377 9.24 14.79 9.75
N TYR A 378 7.97 14.92 9.36
CA TYR A 378 7.24 13.94 8.56
C TYR A 378 6.88 14.58 7.22
N HIS A 379 7.37 13.99 6.11
CA HIS A 379 7.14 14.48 4.75
C HIS A 379 6.29 13.49 3.97
N LYS A 380 5.05 13.85 3.66
CA LYS A 380 4.22 13.13 2.69
C LYS A 380 4.57 13.65 1.30
N LEU A 381 5.18 12.81 0.48
CA LEU A 381 5.54 13.10 -0.90
C LEU A 381 4.47 12.51 -1.82
N ASP A 382 3.71 13.36 -2.49
CA ASP A 382 2.62 12.92 -3.37
C ASP A 382 2.94 13.14 -4.85
N PHE A 383 2.07 12.61 -5.71
CA PHE A 383 2.24 12.61 -7.15
C PHE A 383 3.60 12.07 -7.61
N MET A 384 4.18 11.18 -6.82
CA MET A 384 5.51 10.63 -7.06
C MET A 384 5.61 9.91 -8.40
N ARG A 385 4.47 9.46 -8.95
CA ARG A 385 4.40 8.82 -10.27
C ARG A 385 4.69 9.76 -11.44
N ALA A 386 4.62 11.07 -11.25
CA ALA A 386 4.81 12.05 -12.33
C ALA A 386 6.08 11.79 -13.17
N VAL A 387 7.17 11.36 -12.53
CA VAL A 387 8.46 11.18 -13.20
C VAL A 387 8.55 9.90 -14.05
N PHE A 388 7.71 8.87 -13.81
CA PHE A 388 7.85 7.58 -14.50
C PHE A 388 6.66 7.20 -15.40
N ILE A 389 5.64 8.03 -15.51
CA ILE A 389 4.47 7.72 -16.37
C ILE A 389 4.64 8.11 -17.84
N HIS A 390 5.62 8.92 -18.15
CA HIS A 390 5.79 9.44 -19.52
C HIS A 390 6.66 8.50 -20.36
N GLU A 391 6.07 7.63 -21.13
CA GLU A 391 6.77 6.62 -21.97
C GLU A 391 7.67 7.26 -23.05
N ASN A 392 7.30 8.45 -23.53
CA ASN A 392 8.08 9.18 -24.52
C ASN A 392 9.08 10.18 -23.91
N ALA A 393 9.26 10.17 -22.58
CA ALA A 393 10.22 11.05 -21.91
C ALA A 393 11.65 10.85 -22.43
N ARG A 394 12.41 11.93 -22.43
CA ARG A 394 13.84 11.93 -22.74
C ARG A 394 14.57 12.69 -21.63
N PHE A 395 15.30 11.92 -20.80
CA PHE A 395 16.12 12.50 -19.75
C PHE A 395 17.36 13.17 -20.35
N GLN A 396 17.92 14.18 -19.67
CA GLN A 396 19.16 14.83 -20.09
C GLN A 396 20.33 13.83 -20.15
N GLN A 397 20.27 12.77 -19.33
CA GLN A 397 21.17 11.63 -19.40
C GLN A 397 20.43 10.46 -20.06
N PRO A 398 20.62 10.25 -21.39
CA PRO A 398 19.77 9.35 -22.16
C PRO A 398 20.02 7.85 -21.94
N GLU A 399 21.02 7.51 -21.13
CA GLU A 399 21.35 6.15 -20.68
C GLU A 399 20.49 5.66 -19.51
N HIS A 400 19.61 6.52 -18.97
CA HIS A 400 18.81 6.20 -17.79
C HIS A 400 17.33 5.97 -18.10
N THR A 401 16.74 5.05 -17.34
CA THR A 401 15.32 4.66 -17.44
C THR A 401 14.44 5.55 -16.53
N ARG A 402 13.12 5.44 -16.73
CA ARG A 402 12.10 6.05 -15.85
C ARG A 402 12.18 5.54 -14.41
N ALA A 403 12.49 4.25 -14.20
CA ALA A 403 12.68 3.68 -12.88
C ALA A 403 13.88 4.28 -12.14
N GLU A 404 15.01 4.43 -12.85
CA GLU A 404 16.20 5.09 -12.31
C GLU A 404 15.96 6.57 -12.02
N ALA A 405 15.21 7.27 -12.88
CA ALA A 405 14.84 8.67 -12.65
C ALA A 405 13.99 8.84 -11.38
N TYR A 406 13.01 7.97 -11.18
CA TYR A 406 12.24 7.96 -9.93
C TYR A 406 13.15 7.77 -8.70
N ARG A 407 13.99 6.75 -8.75
CA ARG A 407 14.89 6.43 -7.64
C ARG A 407 15.87 7.57 -7.37
N ARG A 408 16.49 8.14 -8.42
CA ARG A 408 17.39 9.30 -8.33
C ARG A 408 16.72 10.49 -7.64
N GLY A 409 15.49 10.82 -8.05
CA GLY A 409 14.73 11.91 -7.42
C GLY A 409 14.49 11.69 -5.92
N LEU A 410 14.12 10.45 -5.54
CA LEU A 410 13.91 10.10 -4.14
C LEU A 410 15.22 10.08 -3.33
N GLU A 411 16.34 9.64 -3.91
CA GLU A 411 17.69 9.71 -3.32
C GLU A 411 18.12 11.16 -3.04
N LEU A 412 17.88 12.07 -3.98
CA LEU A 412 18.17 13.49 -3.80
C LEU A 412 17.35 14.09 -2.64
N ILE A 413 16.08 13.72 -2.53
CA ILE A 413 15.22 14.14 -1.42
C ILE A 413 15.74 13.57 -0.09
N ARG A 414 16.03 12.27 -0.03
CA ARG A 414 16.55 11.61 1.18
C ARG A 414 17.87 12.26 1.63
N LYS A 415 18.78 12.53 0.68
CA LYS A 415 20.05 13.24 0.96
C LYS A 415 19.80 14.62 1.56
N ALA A 416 18.79 15.36 1.09
CA ALA A 416 18.48 16.71 1.55
C ALA A 416 17.87 16.73 2.96
N VAL A 417 16.95 15.80 3.27
CA VAL A 417 16.27 15.74 4.59
C VAL A 417 17.08 14.98 5.63
N GLY A 418 17.99 14.08 5.22
CA GLY A 418 18.79 13.24 6.11
C GLY A 418 18.00 12.03 6.64
N GLU A 419 18.60 11.27 7.56
CA GLU A 419 18.12 9.96 8.01
C GLU A 419 16.96 10.05 9.04
N ASP A 420 16.87 11.15 9.78
CA ASP A 420 15.92 11.31 10.91
C ASP A 420 14.50 11.68 10.45
N VAL A 421 14.37 12.23 9.25
CA VAL A 421 13.07 12.63 8.69
C VAL A 421 12.34 11.43 8.12
N VAL A 422 11.07 11.31 8.47
CA VAL A 422 10.18 10.26 7.95
C VAL A 422 9.64 10.66 6.58
N ILE A 423 9.84 9.82 5.58
CA ILE A 423 9.27 9.98 4.23
C ILE A 423 8.12 9.00 4.02
N ASN A 424 6.93 9.51 3.73
CA ASN A 424 5.78 8.75 3.24
C ASN A 424 5.66 8.97 1.71
N SER A 425 5.97 7.95 0.92
CA SER A 425 5.86 7.98 -0.54
C SER A 425 4.44 7.63 -0.98
N CYS A 426 3.76 8.60 -1.59
CA CYS A 426 2.39 8.49 -2.05
C CYS A 426 2.36 8.49 -3.60
N GLY A 427 2.10 7.32 -4.19
CA GLY A 427 2.08 7.14 -5.65
C GLY A 427 3.46 6.93 -6.29
N GLY A 428 4.47 6.57 -5.50
CA GLY A 428 5.77 6.14 -6.00
C GLY A 428 5.81 4.64 -6.28
N LEU A 429 6.87 4.20 -6.96
CA LEU A 429 7.15 2.79 -7.18
C LEU A 429 7.40 2.11 -5.84
N TYR A 430 6.65 1.05 -5.51
CA TYR A 430 6.83 0.36 -4.25
C TYR A 430 8.27 -0.16 -4.11
N GLU A 431 8.67 -1.06 -4.99
CA GLU A 431 10.01 -1.65 -4.88
C GLU A 431 11.12 -0.64 -5.20
N GLY A 432 10.85 0.34 -6.08
CA GLY A 432 11.77 1.46 -6.36
C GLY A 432 12.01 2.38 -5.17
N SER A 433 11.11 2.40 -4.17
CA SER A 433 11.21 3.19 -2.94
C SER A 433 12.02 2.50 -1.83
N THR A 434 12.35 1.21 -2.00
CA THR A 434 12.97 0.39 -0.95
C THR A 434 14.32 0.95 -0.51
N GLY A 435 14.52 1.04 0.81
CA GLY A 435 15.71 1.64 1.42
C GLY A 435 15.73 3.16 1.49
N LEU A 436 14.79 3.86 0.82
CA LEU A 436 14.72 5.33 0.76
C LEU A 436 13.49 5.91 1.46
N ALA A 437 12.31 5.33 1.25
CA ALA A 437 11.10 5.72 1.96
C ALA A 437 10.92 4.91 3.26
N ASP A 438 10.29 5.50 4.25
CA ASP A 438 9.95 4.86 5.54
C ASP A 438 8.53 4.29 5.51
N ILE A 439 7.65 4.94 4.75
CA ILE A 439 6.22 4.64 4.62
C ILE A 439 5.85 4.68 3.15
N VAL A 440 4.92 3.80 2.75
CA VAL A 440 4.28 3.87 1.43
C VAL A 440 2.77 3.82 1.55
N ARG A 441 2.08 4.59 0.70
CA ARG A 441 0.62 4.57 0.59
C ARG A 441 0.17 3.36 -0.21
N LEU A 442 -0.69 2.50 0.38
CA LEU A 442 -1.15 1.25 -0.25
C LEU A 442 -2.18 1.44 -1.36
N GLY A 443 -3.13 2.34 -1.14
CA GLY A 443 -4.26 2.54 -2.04
C GLY A 443 -4.38 3.96 -2.56
N ALA A 444 -5.16 4.13 -3.62
CA ALA A 444 -5.55 5.44 -4.12
C ALA A 444 -6.43 6.16 -3.09
N ASP A 445 -6.72 7.46 -3.30
CA ASP A 445 -7.41 8.30 -2.33
C ASP A 445 -8.83 7.79 -2.03
N LEU A 446 -9.20 7.82 -0.76
CA LEU A 446 -10.51 7.45 -0.28
C LEU A 446 -11.60 8.36 -0.86
N ARG A 447 -12.80 7.79 -0.94
CA ARG A 447 -14.04 8.54 -1.18
C ARG A 447 -15.01 8.28 -0.04
N GLY A 448 -15.87 9.23 0.23
CA GLY A 448 -16.76 9.18 1.39
C GLY A 448 -18.02 8.33 1.21
N HIS A 449 -17.97 7.23 0.48
CA HIS A 449 -19.07 6.28 0.33
C HIS A 449 -18.56 4.84 0.30
N TRP A 450 -19.37 3.91 0.79
CA TRP A 450 -18.96 2.52 0.94
C TRP A 450 -18.64 1.87 -0.39
N GLY A 451 -19.52 1.94 -1.32
CA GLY A 451 -19.44 1.39 -2.66
C GLY A 451 -20.81 0.94 -3.09
N ALA A 452 -21.25 1.37 -4.26
CA ALA A 452 -22.35 0.76 -4.95
C ALA A 452 -21.80 -0.32 -5.89
N GLU A 453 -22.60 -1.33 -6.14
CA GLU A 453 -22.30 -2.43 -7.05
C GLU A 453 -21.61 -1.97 -8.34
N GLY A 454 -20.48 -2.60 -8.67
CA GLY A 454 -19.84 -2.54 -9.99
C GLY A 454 -19.25 -1.21 -10.39
N SER A 455 -19.22 -0.23 -9.53
CA SER A 455 -18.85 1.11 -9.94
C SER A 455 -17.74 1.71 -9.09
N ASN A 456 -16.80 2.30 -9.75
CA ASN A 456 -15.94 3.34 -9.22
C ASN A 456 -14.71 2.89 -8.42
N ILE A 457 -13.55 2.98 -9.06
CA ILE A 457 -12.21 2.92 -8.47
C ILE A 457 -12.09 3.72 -7.15
N SER A 458 -13.02 4.62 -6.89
CA SER A 458 -13.05 5.51 -5.73
C SER A 458 -13.92 5.05 -4.56
N ALA A 459 -14.64 3.93 -4.67
CA ALA A 459 -15.44 3.40 -3.56
C ALA A 459 -14.57 2.89 -2.41
N TYR A 460 -15.08 2.92 -1.18
CA TYR A 460 -14.32 2.49 0.01
C TYR A 460 -13.90 1.02 -0.09
N THR A 461 -14.76 0.15 -0.62
CA THR A 461 -14.48 -1.28 -0.83
C THR A 461 -13.28 -1.54 -1.74
N THR A 462 -13.09 -0.75 -2.82
CA THR A 462 -11.89 -0.83 -3.66
C THR A 462 -10.63 -0.51 -2.87
N ARG A 463 -10.69 0.44 -1.90
CA ARG A 463 -9.56 0.77 -1.04
C ARG A 463 -9.26 -0.33 -0.04
N ILE A 464 -10.28 -0.94 0.54
CA ILE A 464 -10.12 -2.14 1.37
C ILE A 464 -9.39 -3.23 0.56
N LYS A 465 -9.82 -3.50 -0.66
CA LYS A 465 -9.18 -4.48 -1.55
C LYS A 465 -7.70 -4.15 -1.81
N GLN A 466 -7.40 -2.88 -2.13
CA GLN A 466 -6.02 -2.41 -2.32
C GLN A 466 -5.18 -2.58 -1.05
N ASN A 467 -5.70 -2.20 0.11
CA ASN A 467 -4.98 -2.28 1.38
C ASN A 467 -4.67 -3.74 1.76
N ILE A 468 -5.66 -4.63 1.65
CA ILE A 468 -5.53 -6.03 2.06
C ILE A 468 -4.62 -6.80 1.10
N SER A 469 -4.79 -6.63 -0.20
CA SER A 469 -3.99 -7.33 -1.21
C SER A 469 -2.51 -6.90 -1.21
N ARG A 470 -2.17 -5.78 -0.59
CA ARG A 470 -0.83 -5.17 -0.59
C ARG A 470 -0.20 -5.03 0.79
N ASN A 471 -0.88 -5.40 1.86
CA ASN A 471 -0.35 -5.23 3.21
C ASN A 471 0.95 -6.02 3.48
N PHE A 472 1.29 -7.00 2.63
CA PHE A 472 2.57 -7.71 2.67
C PHE A 472 3.77 -6.78 2.38
N TYR A 473 3.59 -5.63 1.72
CA TYR A 473 4.62 -4.61 1.60
C TYR A 473 5.09 -4.05 2.96
N ASN A 474 4.37 -4.35 4.05
CA ASN A 474 4.87 -4.12 5.41
C ASN A 474 6.21 -4.82 5.69
N GLY A 475 6.60 -5.78 4.86
CA GLY A 475 7.95 -6.36 4.86
C GLY A 475 9.06 -5.39 4.43
N LEU A 476 8.74 -4.33 3.68
CA LEU A 476 9.68 -3.31 3.19
C LEU A 476 9.56 -1.97 3.92
N PHE A 477 8.34 -1.57 4.28
CA PHE A 477 7.99 -0.25 4.79
C PHE A 477 6.98 -0.36 5.95
N ALA A 478 6.72 0.72 6.66
CA ALA A 478 5.42 0.90 7.26
C ALA A 478 4.40 1.25 6.14
N VAL A 479 3.19 0.71 6.22
CA VAL A 479 2.18 0.89 5.17
C VAL A 479 1.09 1.85 5.61
N ASP A 480 0.69 2.74 4.70
CA ASP A 480 -0.35 3.75 4.92
C ASP A 480 -1.63 3.36 4.15
N PRO A 481 -2.68 2.90 4.83
CA PRO A 481 -3.93 2.50 4.20
C PRO A 481 -4.87 3.67 3.89
N ASP A 482 -4.42 4.92 4.01
CA ASP A 482 -5.18 6.16 3.96
C ASP A 482 -5.99 6.49 5.23
N ALA A 483 -6.73 7.59 5.20
CA ALA A 483 -7.34 8.16 6.39
C ALA A 483 -8.67 7.52 6.78
N LEU A 484 -8.86 7.33 8.07
CA LEU A 484 -10.17 7.10 8.67
C LEU A 484 -11.04 8.34 8.48
N GLN A 485 -12.26 8.13 7.98
CA GLN A 485 -13.33 9.11 7.94
C GLN A 485 -14.51 8.53 8.73
N LEU A 486 -14.81 9.11 9.87
CA LEU A 486 -15.77 8.55 10.82
C LEU A 486 -17.01 9.42 11.04
N ARG A 487 -17.17 10.51 10.29
CA ARG A 487 -18.30 11.44 10.48
C ARG A 487 -19.64 10.80 10.16
N ARG A 488 -20.63 11.16 10.95
CA ARG A 488 -22.01 10.69 10.79
C ARG A 488 -22.85 11.69 9.98
N ASN A 489 -22.48 12.96 9.99
CA ASN A 489 -23.27 14.04 9.42
C ASN A 489 -22.50 14.84 8.36
N THR A 490 -23.09 14.97 7.17
CA THR A 490 -22.57 15.76 6.06
C THR A 490 -22.98 17.22 6.07
N SER A 491 -23.95 17.63 6.92
CA SER A 491 -24.50 19.00 6.93
C SER A 491 -23.46 20.08 7.29
N ILE A 492 -22.45 19.71 8.08
CA ILE A 492 -21.34 20.59 8.48
C ILE A 492 -20.45 20.97 7.29
N TRP A 493 -20.48 20.16 6.24
CA TRP A 493 -19.66 20.31 5.05
C TRP A 493 -20.23 21.24 3.99
N LYS A 494 -21.54 21.42 3.94
CA LYS A 494 -22.22 22.26 2.94
C LYS A 494 -21.80 23.73 2.96
N ASN A 495 -21.17 24.19 4.03
CA ASN A 495 -20.71 25.55 4.20
C ASN A 495 -19.29 25.81 3.69
N ASN A 496 -18.60 24.80 3.14
CA ASN A 496 -17.27 24.96 2.54
C ASN A 496 -17.34 24.85 1.00
N PRO A 497 -17.39 25.97 0.26
CA PRO A 497 -17.62 25.99 -1.18
C PRO A 497 -16.48 25.40 -2.01
N SER A 498 -15.25 25.32 -1.48
CA SER A 498 -14.07 24.85 -2.23
C SER A 498 -13.95 23.33 -2.31
N ASN A 499 -14.71 22.60 -1.51
CA ASN A 499 -14.63 21.14 -1.44
C ASN A 499 -15.74 20.40 -2.19
N LYS A 500 -16.33 21.01 -3.20
CA LYS A 500 -17.39 20.42 -4.03
C LYS A 500 -17.01 19.05 -4.65
N ASN A 501 -15.73 18.76 -4.75
CA ASN A 501 -15.20 17.53 -5.38
C ASN A 501 -14.79 16.43 -4.37
N LEU A 502 -14.76 16.71 -3.07
CA LEU A 502 -14.53 15.67 -2.07
C LEU A 502 -15.90 15.09 -1.69
N SER A 503 -16.23 13.93 -2.23
CA SER A 503 -17.46 13.23 -1.85
C SER A 503 -17.36 12.81 -0.39
N ILE A 504 -18.11 13.46 0.47
CA ILE A 504 -18.08 13.24 1.90
C ILE A 504 -19.29 12.40 2.25
N GLY A 505 -19.01 11.14 2.56
CA GLY A 505 -20.04 10.18 2.89
C GLY A 505 -20.57 10.33 4.30
N LYS A 506 -21.74 9.81 4.46
CA LYS A 506 -22.27 9.32 5.70
C LYS A 506 -21.88 7.86 5.84
N PHE A 507 -21.34 7.48 6.97
CA PHE A 507 -21.18 6.09 7.32
C PHE A 507 -22.13 5.70 8.45
N THR A 508 -22.80 4.58 8.30
CA THR A 508 -23.53 3.92 9.39
C THR A 508 -22.57 3.52 10.51
N ASP A 509 -23.07 3.08 11.65
CA ASP A 509 -22.23 2.66 12.76
C ASP A 509 -21.49 1.35 12.42
N GLU A 510 -22.10 0.48 11.61
CA GLU A 510 -21.47 -0.75 11.14
C GLU A 510 -20.35 -0.45 10.13
N GLU A 511 -20.59 0.39 9.15
CA GLU A 511 -19.60 0.81 8.17
C GLU A 511 -18.42 1.54 8.85
N ALA A 512 -18.68 2.43 9.80
CA ALA A 512 -17.63 3.14 10.53
C ALA A 512 -16.74 2.19 11.34
N PHE A 513 -17.32 1.17 11.96
CA PHE A 513 -16.54 0.13 12.63
C PHE A 513 -15.73 -0.69 11.62
N SER A 514 -16.30 -1.03 10.48
CA SER A 514 -15.60 -1.74 9.40
C SER A 514 -14.45 -0.93 8.80
N ILE A 515 -14.58 0.41 8.72
CA ILE A 515 -13.48 1.32 8.35
C ILE A 515 -12.32 1.22 9.36
N VAL A 516 -12.64 1.17 10.65
CA VAL A 516 -11.64 1.00 11.71
C VAL A 516 -10.98 -0.38 11.62
N VAL A 517 -11.76 -1.43 11.33
CA VAL A 517 -11.21 -2.78 11.11
C VAL A 517 -10.26 -2.80 9.91
N ASN A 518 -10.58 -2.13 8.79
CA ASN A 518 -9.65 -2.02 7.65
C ASN A 518 -8.30 -1.40 8.03
N GLN A 519 -8.28 -0.36 8.87
CA GLN A 519 -7.04 0.22 9.37
C GLN A 519 -6.25 -0.78 10.23
N PHE A 520 -6.93 -1.53 11.06
CA PHE A 520 -6.32 -2.58 11.87
C PHE A 520 -5.70 -3.69 11.00
N LEU A 521 -6.41 -4.13 9.96
CA LEU A 521 -5.95 -5.18 9.04
C LEU A 521 -4.72 -4.79 8.22
N ALA A 522 -4.58 -3.50 7.88
CA ALA A 522 -3.41 -2.99 7.16
C ALA A 522 -2.14 -3.02 8.03
N GLY A 523 -2.26 -2.72 9.32
CA GLY A 523 -1.29 -3.05 10.35
C GLY A 523 0.00 -2.21 10.42
N SER A 524 -0.04 -0.88 10.22
CA SER A 524 1.15 -0.03 10.48
C SER A 524 0.81 1.41 10.80
N ILE A 525 0.30 2.16 9.82
CA ILE A 525 -0.05 3.57 10.00
C ILE A 525 -1.55 3.68 10.23
N VAL A 526 -1.94 4.46 11.22
CA VAL A 526 -3.32 4.88 11.43
C VAL A 526 -3.40 6.35 11.08
N CYS A 527 -3.96 6.66 9.92
CA CYS A 527 -4.21 8.03 9.50
C CYS A 527 -5.66 8.41 9.80
N PHE A 528 -5.89 9.65 10.22
CA PHE A 528 -7.22 10.16 10.56
C PHE A 528 -7.37 11.58 10.04
N SER A 529 -8.54 11.90 9.46
CA SER A 529 -8.76 13.21 8.85
C SER A 529 -10.19 13.69 9.02
N GLU A 530 -10.43 14.40 10.12
CA GLU A 530 -11.73 15.01 10.45
C GLU A 530 -11.52 16.33 11.16
N ARG A 531 -12.55 17.20 11.17
CA ARG A 531 -12.59 18.39 12.02
C ARG A 531 -13.01 17.97 13.42
N LEU A 532 -12.06 17.87 14.33
CA LEU A 532 -12.26 17.30 15.67
C LEU A 532 -13.36 17.97 16.49
N LYS A 533 -13.53 19.28 16.36
CA LYS A 533 -14.54 20.05 17.08
C LYS A 533 -15.98 19.58 16.81
N PHE A 534 -16.24 19.00 15.64
CA PHE A 534 -17.59 18.61 15.20
C PHE A 534 -17.78 17.09 15.15
N MET A 535 -16.84 16.34 15.67
CA MET A 535 -16.93 14.90 15.68
C MET A 535 -17.72 14.42 16.90
N ASP A 536 -18.68 13.51 16.68
CA ASP A 536 -19.43 12.86 17.75
C ASP A 536 -18.50 12.07 18.67
N ASP A 537 -18.77 12.09 19.97
CA ASP A 537 -17.89 11.46 20.99
C ASP A 537 -17.79 9.94 20.80
N ASP A 538 -18.89 9.26 20.48
CA ASP A 538 -18.90 7.82 20.24
C ASP A 538 -18.07 7.44 19.01
N ARG A 539 -18.12 8.24 17.93
CA ARG A 539 -17.27 8.07 16.75
C ARG A 539 -15.79 8.36 17.04
N ARG A 540 -15.52 9.33 17.89
CA ARG A 540 -14.16 9.63 18.36
C ARG A 540 -13.58 8.46 19.17
N LEU A 541 -14.41 7.81 19.99
CA LEU A 541 -14.01 6.64 20.76
C LEU A 541 -13.58 5.45 19.89
N LEU A 542 -14.07 5.35 18.66
CA LEU A 542 -13.62 4.31 17.73
C LEU A 542 -12.12 4.40 17.41
N LEU A 543 -11.50 5.57 17.51
CA LEU A 543 -10.05 5.73 17.30
C LEU A 543 -9.22 4.94 18.29
N HIS A 544 -9.72 4.71 19.51
CA HIS A 544 -9.01 3.87 20.50
C HIS A 544 -8.89 2.42 20.04
N LYS A 545 -9.77 1.97 19.16
CA LYS A 545 -9.71 0.61 18.62
C LYS A 545 -8.45 0.34 17.79
N VAL A 546 -7.80 1.41 17.29
CA VAL A 546 -6.60 1.31 16.42
C VAL A 546 -5.44 2.22 16.85
N ILE A 547 -5.62 3.09 17.84
CA ILE A 547 -4.55 3.91 18.42
C ILE A 547 -4.29 3.45 19.86
N PRO A 548 -3.05 3.07 20.18
CA PRO A 548 -1.83 3.09 19.37
C PRO A 548 -1.86 2.12 18.19
N ALA A 549 -1.13 2.47 17.12
CA ALA A 549 -0.95 1.61 15.96
C ALA A 549 0.09 0.50 16.24
N TYR A 550 -0.13 -0.69 15.67
CA TYR A 550 0.76 -1.84 15.79
C TYR A 550 1.11 -2.40 14.42
N SER A 551 2.30 -2.99 14.27
CA SER A 551 2.76 -3.59 13.01
C SER A 551 2.42 -5.09 12.95
N HIS A 552 1.16 -5.41 12.75
CA HIS A 552 0.63 -6.77 12.64
C HIS A 552 -0.33 -6.87 11.45
N PRO A 553 0.19 -6.84 10.20
CA PRO A 553 -0.65 -6.92 9.01
C PRO A 553 -1.40 -8.25 8.99
N ALA A 554 -2.69 -8.19 8.80
CA ALA A 554 -3.54 -9.37 8.80
C ALA A 554 -3.30 -10.25 7.57
N LYS A 555 -3.43 -11.57 7.76
CA LYS A 555 -3.48 -12.57 6.69
C LYS A 555 -4.92 -12.99 6.49
N TYR A 556 -5.40 -12.97 5.25
CA TYR A 556 -6.69 -13.58 4.96
C TYR A 556 -6.55 -15.12 4.92
N PHE A 557 -7.64 -15.82 5.23
CA PHE A 557 -7.71 -17.28 5.19
C PHE A 557 -9.12 -17.73 4.78
N GLY A 558 -9.29 -19.00 4.50
CA GLY A 558 -10.50 -19.51 3.88
C GLY A 558 -10.55 -19.25 2.38
N LEU A 559 -11.72 -19.49 1.77
CA LEU A 559 -11.91 -19.29 0.33
C LEU A 559 -12.03 -17.80 0.01
N TRP A 560 -11.21 -17.34 -0.89
CA TRP A 560 -11.39 -16.03 -1.52
C TRP A 560 -12.16 -16.21 -2.83
N SER A 561 -13.45 -16.45 -2.73
CA SER A 561 -14.36 -16.65 -3.86
C SER A 561 -15.06 -15.36 -4.29
N GLU A 562 -15.14 -14.36 -3.42
CA GLU A 562 -15.84 -13.10 -3.64
C GLU A 562 -14.85 -11.95 -3.91
N TYR A 563 -15.41 -10.77 -4.15
CA TYR A 563 -14.62 -9.55 -4.42
C TYR A 563 -13.61 -9.22 -3.30
N LEU A 564 -14.00 -9.45 -2.04
CA LEU A 564 -13.14 -9.31 -0.85
C LEU A 564 -13.24 -10.57 0.02
N PRO A 565 -12.13 -11.03 0.63
CA PRO A 565 -12.18 -12.10 1.62
C PRO A 565 -12.97 -11.68 2.86
N GLU A 566 -13.54 -12.66 3.56
CA GLU A 566 -14.38 -12.42 4.73
C GLU A 566 -13.67 -12.67 6.06
N LEU A 567 -12.59 -13.47 6.04
CA LEU A 567 -11.87 -13.91 7.23
C LEU A 567 -10.41 -13.46 7.20
N TYR A 568 -9.98 -12.83 8.29
CA TYR A 568 -8.63 -12.34 8.46
C TYR A 568 -8.10 -12.69 9.85
N SER A 569 -6.83 -13.04 9.93
CA SER A 569 -6.11 -13.29 11.19
C SER A 569 -4.95 -12.32 11.36
N SER A 570 -4.88 -11.67 12.50
CA SER A 570 -3.71 -10.93 12.99
C SER A 570 -3.11 -11.69 14.16
N SER A 571 -1.84 -12.09 14.05
CA SER A 571 -1.13 -12.86 15.08
C SER A 571 -0.35 -11.93 15.97
N PHE A 572 -0.44 -12.12 17.28
CA PHE A 572 0.27 -11.34 18.29
C PHE A 572 1.13 -12.26 19.15
N SER A 573 2.40 -11.91 19.25
CA SER A 573 3.40 -12.70 19.99
C SER A 573 4.39 -11.82 20.71
N GLY A 574 5.10 -12.40 21.69
CA GLY A 574 6.20 -11.75 22.40
C GLY A 574 5.78 -10.66 23.39
N HIS A 575 4.52 -10.62 23.82
CA HIS A 575 4.14 -9.79 24.96
C HIS A 575 4.76 -10.35 26.26
N PRO A 576 5.38 -9.52 27.13
CA PRO A 576 6.10 -10.02 28.30
C PRO A 576 5.24 -10.81 29.29
N ASP A 577 3.95 -10.48 29.40
CA ASP A 577 3.06 -11.00 30.45
C ASP A 577 1.83 -11.73 29.89
N LEU A 578 1.68 -11.84 28.57
CA LEU A 578 0.55 -12.52 27.94
C LEU A 578 1.05 -13.63 26.99
N PRO A 579 0.34 -14.77 26.94
CA PRO A 579 0.62 -15.79 25.94
C PRO A 579 0.34 -15.24 24.52
N ASP A 580 0.89 -15.86 23.49
CA ASP A 580 0.57 -15.53 22.11
C ASP A 580 -0.91 -15.77 21.81
N TRP A 581 -1.51 -14.92 20.98
CA TRP A 581 -2.93 -15.02 20.61
C TRP A 581 -3.16 -14.51 19.18
N ASN A 582 -4.33 -14.84 18.62
CA ASN A 582 -4.77 -14.28 17.35
C ASN A 582 -6.05 -13.46 17.54
N VAL A 583 -6.18 -12.48 16.67
CA VAL A 583 -7.40 -11.68 16.51
C VAL A 583 -7.97 -11.95 15.12
N ILE A 584 -9.19 -12.46 15.08
CA ILE A 584 -9.89 -12.83 13.86
C ILE A 584 -10.90 -11.74 13.52
N SER A 585 -10.78 -11.16 12.34
CA SER A 585 -11.77 -10.23 11.82
C SER A 585 -12.67 -10.96 10.83
N MET A 586 -13.97 -10.92 11.09
CA MET A 586 -15.05 -11.48 10.28
C MET A 586 -15.79 -10.32 9.64
N CYS A 587 -15.76 -10.22 8.31
CA CYS A 587 -16.14 -9.00 7.60
C CYS A 587 -17.15 -9.30 6.48
N ASN A 588 -18.27 -8.61 6.51
CA ASN A 588 -19.28 -8.63 5.46
C ASN A 588 -19.15 -7.37 4.57
N TRP A 589 -18.06 -7.31 3.76
CA TRP A 589 -17.76 -6.14 2.94
C TRP A 589 -18.67 -5.98 1.71
N ASN A 590 -19.17 -7.11 1.20
CA ASN A 590 -19.70 -7.24 -0.17
C ASN A 590 -21.22 -7.15 -0.22
N SER A 591 -21.92 -7.19 0.91
CA SER A 591 -23.38 -7.23 0.98
C SER A 591 -23.93 -6.23 1.99
N ASP A 592 -25.06 -5.60 1.68
CA ASP A 592 -25.89 -4.81 2.59
C ASP A 592 -26.84 -5.65 3.44
N GLU A 593 -27.00 -6.94 3.09
CA GLU A 593 -27.74 -7.90 3.89
C GLU A 593 -26.86 -8.56 4.96
N ASP A 594 -27.48 -9.01 6.04
CA ASP A 594 -26.81 -9.77 7.10
C ASP A 594 -26.30 -11.11 6.56
N LYS A 595 -25.08 -11.46 6.94
CA LYS A 595 -24.44 -12.73 6.55
C LYS A 595 -23.94 -13.50 7.76
N THR A 596 -24.13 -14.81 7.79
CA THR A 596 -23.50 -15.68 8.77
C THR A 596 -22.12 -16.11 8.25
N ILE A 597 -21.06 -15.80 9.02
CA ILE A 597 -19.68 -16.18 8.73
C ILE A 597 -19.20 -17.11 9.83
N SER A 598 -18.44 -18.14 9.47
CA SER A 598 -17.93 -19.14 10.42
C SER A 598 -16.49 -19.55 10.10
N PHE A 599 -15.77 -20.00 11.12
CA PHE A 599 -14.43 -20.58 10.98
C PHE A 599 -14.16 -21.56 12.14
N ALA A 600 -13.22 -22.49 11.95
CA ALA A 600 -12.71 -23.33 13.02
C ALA A 600 -11.30 -22.88 13.45
N PRO A 601 -10.94 -22.92 14.75
CA PRO A 601 -9.59 -22.53 15.22
C PRO A 601 -8.45 -23.20 14.46
N GLU A 602 -8.55 -24.45 14.09
CA GLU A 602 -7.50 -25.19 13.34
C GLU A 602 -7.23 -24.64 11.94
N THR A 603 -8.16 -23.85 11.38
CA THR A 603 -7.99 -23.20 10.06
C THR A 603 -7.30 -21.85 10.14
N VAL A 604 -7.09 -21.31 11.34
CA VAL A 604 -6.53 -19.98 11.55
C VAL A 604 -5.01 -19.99 11.38
N PRO A 605 -4.45 -19.18 10.45
CA PRO A 605 -3.01 -19.12 10.26
C PRO A 605 -2.26 -18.68 11.53
N GLU A 606 -1.15 -19.35 11.82
CA GLU A 606 -0.23 -19.00 12.92
C GLU A 606 -0.90 -18.96 14.32
N LEU A 607 -2.06 -19.56 14.49
CA LEU A 607 -2.67 -19.71 15.81
C LEU A 607 -1.87 -20.76 16.62
N PRO A 608 -1.39 -20.41 17.84
CA PRO A 608 -0.73 -21.41 18.69
C PRO A 608 -1.63 -22.59 18.97
N GLN A 609 -1.08 -23.79 18.92
CA GLN A 609 -1.85 -25.01 19.18
C GLN A 609 -2.26 -25.12 20.63
N ALA A 610 -3.51 -25.51 20.86
CA ALA A 610 -4.08 -25.75 22.19
C ALA A 610 -5.26 -26.74 22.07
N ASP A 611 -5.59 -27.40 23.19
CA ASP A 611 -6.75 -28.31 23.27
C ASP A 611 -8.07 -27.56 23.17
N LYS A 612 -8.08 -26.31 23.67
CA LYS A 612 -9.24 -25.42 23.64
C LYS A 612 -8.83 -23.96 23.50
N TYR A 613 -9.73 -23.18 22.94
CA TYR A 613 -9.60 -21.75 22.75
C TYR A 613 -10.75 -21.00 23.39
N ALA A 614 -10.45 -19.95 24.15
CA ALA A 614 -11.46 -18.99 24.57
C ALA A 614 -11.69 -17.96 23.48
N ALA A 615 -12.94 -17.78 23.02
CA ALA A 615 -13.32 -16.81 22.01
C ALA A 615 -14.06 -15.62 22.63
N PHE A 616 -13.58 -14.40 22.37
CA PHE A 616 -14.18 -13.16 22.87
C PHE A 616 -14.41 -12.15 21.76
N GLU A 617 -15.65 -11.73 21.55
CA GLU A 617 -16.05 -10.73 20.54
C GLU A 617 -15.85 -9.31 21.13
N LEU A 618 -15.02 -8.50 20.43
CA LEU A 618 -14.51 -7.22 20.95
C LEU A 618 -15.45 -6.02 20.77
N LYS A 619 -16.31 -6.01 19.71
CA LYS A 619 -17.22 -4.87 19.47
C LYS A 619 -18.29 -4.77 20.54
N ASN A 620 -18.95 -5.89 20.83
CA ASN A 620 -20.04 -5.97 21.80
C ASN A 620 -19.57 -6.50 23.17
N GLN A 621 -18.27 -6.74 23.34
CA GLN A 621 -17.65 -7.19 24.60
C GLN A 621 -18.32 -8.48 25.12
N ARG A 622 -18.44 -9.51 24.25
CA ARG A 622 -19.15 -10.73 24.54
C ARG A 622 -18.23 -11.96 24.54
N PHE A 623 -18.25 -12.71 25.62
CA PHE A 623 -17.65 -14.06 25.66
C PHE A 623 -18.52 -15.02 24.82
N LEU A 624 -17.92 -15.64 23.82
CA LEU A 624 -18.62 -16.55 22.90
C LEU A 624 -18.63 -18.00 23.41
N GLY A 625 -17.61 -18.38 24.18
CA GLY A 625 -17.46 -19.73 24.72
C GLY A 625 -16.04 -20.27 24.60
N LEU A 626 -15.93 -21.56 24.91
CA LEU A 626 -14.73 -22.37 24.70
C LEU A 626 -14.97 -23.28 23.49
N PHE A 627 -13.97 -23.36 22.63
CA PHE A 627 -14.06 -24.10 21.36
C PHE A 627 -12.89 -25.07 21.24
N PHE A 628 -13.18 -26.29 20.75
CA PHE A 628 -12.17 -27.22 20.31
C PHE A 628 -11.58 -26.80 18.94
N PRO A 629 -10.39 -27.31 18.54
CA PRO A 629 -9.76 -26.94 17.27
C PRO A 629 -10.67 -27.04 16.04
N SER A 630 -11.49 -28.08 15.95
CA SER A 630 -12.40 -28.33 14.81
C SER A 630 -13.81 -27.78 14.98
N GLU A 631 -14.12 -27.16 16.11
CA GLU A 631 -15.46 -26.64 16.41
C GLU A 631 -15.68 -25.26 15.74
N LEU A 632 -16.82 -25.06 15.09
CA LEU A 632 -17.14 -23.83 14.39
C LEU A 632 -17.51 -22.70 15.34
N ILE A 633 -16.84 -21.57 15.18
CA ILE A 633 -17.22 -20.28 15.74
C ILE A 633 -18.02 -19.54 14.66
N GLU A 634 -19.30 -19.27 14.94
CA GLU A 634 -20.23 -18.70 13.99
C GLU A 634 -20.81 -17.39 14.52
N LEU A 635 -20.83 -16.35 13.67
CA LEU A 635 -21.43 -15.05 13.99
C LEU A 635 -22.26 -14.53 12.82
N LYS A 636 -23.40 -13.95 13.14
CA LYS A 636 -24.19 -13.16 12.21
C LYS A 636 -23.58 -11.74 12.11
N ILE A 637 -23.12 -11.37 10.92
CA ILE A 637 -22.47 -10.09 10.62
C ILE A 637 -23.46 -9.23 9.84
N PRO A 638 -23.81 -8.03 10.33
CA PRO A 638 -24.66 -7.10 9.59
C PRO A 638 -24.09 -6.70 8.24
N GLY A 639 -24.97 -6.22 7.35
CA GLY A 639 -24.57 -5.69 6.05
C GLY A 639 -23.49 -4.60 6.21
N TYR A 640 -22.42 -4.68 5.41
CA TYR A 640 -21.22 -3.85 5.47
C TYR A 640 -20.56 -3.78 6.85
N GLY A 641 -20.93 -4.70 7.75
CA GLY A 641 -20.42 -4.77 9.12
C GLY A 641 -19.19 -5.66 9.27
N SER A 642 -18.61 -5.58 10.46
CA SER A 642 -17.51 -6.46 10.88
C SER A 642 -17.67 -6.88 12.34
N ARG A 643 -17.12 -8.06 12.67
CA ARG A 643 -16.93 -8.53 14.05
C ARG A 643 -15.48 -8.96 14.23
N VAL A 644 -14.97 -8.71 15.40
CA VAL A 644 -13.55 -8.99 15.71
C VAL A 644 -13.51 -9.88 16.94
N VAL A 645 -12.91 -11.05 16.81
CA VAL A 645 -12.85 -12.09 17.84
C VAL A 645 -11.41 -12.33 18.24
N ARG A 646 -11.08 -12.15 19.50
CA ARG A 646 -9.82 -12.65 20.07
C ARG A 646 -9.95 -14.13 20.35
N LEU A 647 -8.98 -14.92 19.88
CA LEU A 647 -8.77 -16.32 20.23
C LEU A 647 -7.59 -16.43 21.19
N THR A 648 -7.84 -16.89 22.40
CA THR A 648 -6.81 -17.13 23.41
C THR A 648 -6.64 -18.63 23.58
N PRO A 649 -5.44 -19.18 23.27
CA PRO A 649 -5.13 -20.59 23.56
C PRO A 649 -5.15 -20.82 25.06
N LEU A 650 -5.78 -21.90 25.52
CA LEU A 650 -5.88 -22.22 26.94
C LEU A 650 -4.97 -23.41 27.27
N SER A 651 -4.12 -23.24 28.27
CA SER A 651 -3.44 -24.33 28.95
C SER A 651 -4.29 -24.83 30.13
N ALA A 652 -4.04 -26.03 30.61
CA ALA A 652 -4.90 -26.76 31.58
C ALA A 652 -5.14 -26.06 32.94
N TYR A 653 -4.45 -24.96 33.26
CA TYR A 653 -4.58 -24.28 34.55
C TYR A 653 -4.33 -22.78 34.42
N GLY A 654 -5.12 -21.96 35.10
CA GLY A 654 -4.90 -20.54 35.28
C GLY A 654 -6.04 -19.61 34.90
N GLU A 655 -5.86 -18.33 35.16
CA GLU A 655 -6.70 -17.24 34.74
C GLU A 655 -6.08 -16.62 33.47
N PHE A 656 -6.84 -16.49 32.40
CA PHE A 656 -6.39 -15.98 31.11
C PHE A 656 -7.10 -14.67 30.77
N MET A 657 -6.36 -13.69 30.29
CA MET A 657 -6.97 -12.51 29.67
C MET A 657 -7.51 -12.88 28.28
N ILE A 658 -8.81 -12.68 28.05
CA ILE A 658 -9.50 -13.00 26.83
C ILE A 658 -9.91 -11.77 26.01
N GLY A 659 -9.79 -10.57 26.54
CA GLY A 659 -10.10 -9.34 25.82
C GLY A 659 -9.94 -8.06 26.63
N THR A 660 -9.99 -6.93 25.95
CA THR A 660 -10.08 -5.58 26.53
C THR A 660 -11.16 -4.77 25.80
N ASP A 661 -11.61 -3.68 26.43
CA ASP A 661 -12.55 -2.75 25.81
C ASP A 661 -11.88 -1.62 24.99
N LEU A 662 -10.54 -1.62 24.88
CA LEU A 662 -9.79 -0.57 24.23
C LEU A 662 -9.48 -0.89 22.76
N ASN A 663 -8.35 -1.52 22.52
CA ASN A 663 -7.77 -1.68 21.18
C ASN A 663 -8.13 -3.04 20.56
N LEU A 664 -8.24 -3.10 19.24
CA LEU A 664 -8.51 -4.34 18.51
C LEU A 664 -7.36 -5.35 18.58
N SER A 665 -6.15 -4.95 18.99
CA SER A 665 -5.07 -5.88 19.31
C SER A 665 -5.43 -6.73 20.55
N ALA A 666 -6.33 -6.22 21.38
CA ALA A 666 -6.87 -6.87 22.56
C ALA A 666 -5.79 -7.38 23.55
N GLY A 667 -4.74 -6.59 23.75
CA GLY A 667 -3.65 -6.94 24.66
C GLY A 667 -2.37 -6.13 24.47
N MET A 668 -2.02 -5.74 23.24
CA MET A 668 -0.80 -4.98 22.97
C MET A 668 -0.81 -3.55 23.51
N GLU A 669 -1.97 -3.01 23.83
CA GLU A 669 -2.13 -1.73 24.51
C GLU A 669 -1.64 -1.75 25.96
N LEU A 670 -1.47 -2.93 26.54
CA LEU A 670 -0.90 -3.12 27.88
C LEU A 670 0.63 -3.18 27.77
N LEU A 671 1.35 -2.40 28.57
CA LEU A 671 2.81 -2.52 28.71
C LEU A 671 3.20 -3.62 29.68
N THR A 672 2.40 -3.80 30.73
CA THR A 672 2.57 -4.86 31.73
C THR A 672 1.20 -5.31 32.22
N TYR A 673 1.09 -6.58 32.54
CA TYR A 673 -0.09 -7.21 33.11
C TYR A 673 0.33 -8.20 34.20
N ASN A 674 -0.14 -8.03 35.44
CA ASN A 674 0.14 -8.95 36.55
C ASN A 674 -1.14 -9.43 37.29
N GLY A 675 -2.28 -9.43 36.59
CA GLY A 675 -3.56 -9.82 37.16
C GLY A 675 -4.28 -8.73 37.98
N GLU A 676 -3.57 -7.85 38.66
CA GLU A 676 -4.14 -6.80 39.53
C GLU A 676 -3.84 -5.36 39.04
N LYS A 677 -2.69 -5.18 38.40
CA LYS A 677 -2.23 -3.87 37.92
C LYS A 677 -1.74 -3.95 36.50
N SER A 678 -2.11 -2.95 35.70
CA SER A 678 -1.66 -2.82 34.34
C SER A 678 -1.12 -1.43 34.07
N LYS A 679 -0.10 -1.33 33.21
CA LYS A 679 0.38 -0.08 32.65
C LYS A 679 -0.05 -0.03 31.20
N LEU A 680 -0.64 1.08 30.79
CA LEU A 680 -0.96 1.35 29.40
C LEU A 680 0.21 2.00 28.68
N GLN A 681 0.21 1.84 27.36
CA GLN A 681 1.09 2.60 26.48
C GLN A 681 0.84 4.11 26.65
N LYS A 682 1.88 4.94 26.51
CA LYS A 682 1.87 6.38 26.81
C LYS A 682 0.77 7.18 26.08
N LYS A 683 0.26 6.66 24.96
CA LYS A 683 -0.74 7.31 24.12
C LYS A 683 -2.18 7.12 24.58
N ILE A 684 -2.40 6.36 25.63
CA ILE A 684 -3.74 6.05 26.15
C ILE A 684 -3.94 6.76 27.48
N SER A 685 -4.95 7.62 27.51
CA SER A 685 -5.24 8.48 28.67
C SER A 685 -6.55 8.10 29.36
N TYR A 686 -6.69 6.82 29.70
CA TYR A 686 -7.82 6.37 30.50
C TYR A 686 -7.47 6.28 31.99
N LYS A 687 -8.47 6.51 32.83
CA LYS A 687 -8.36 6.28 34.28
C LYS A 687 -8.65 4.82 34.64
N GLN A 688 -9.39 4.12 33.80
CA GLN A 688 -9.84 2.75 34.02
C GLN A 688 -10.05 2.05 32.69
N ILE A 689 -9.76 0.77 32.62
CA ILE A 689 -10.07 -0.13 31.50
C ILE A 689 -10.80 -1.36 32.01
N ASN A 690 -11.56 -2.00 31.14
CA ASN A 690 -12.19 -3.28 31.39
C ASN A 690 -11.32 -4.37 30.79
N LEU A 691 -10.86 -5.30 31.64
CA LEU A 691 -10.24 -6.55 31.21
C LEU A 691 -11.23 -7.68 31.37
N PHE A 692 -11.32 -8.50 30.35
CA PHE A 692 -12.13 -9.69 30.36
C PHE A 692 -11.23 -10.89 30.60
N LEU A 693 -11.51 -11.65 31.66
CA LEU A 693 -10.70 -12.76 32.14
C LEU A 693 -11.52 -14.04 32.09
N PHE A 694 -10.87 -15.15 31.80
CA PHE A 694 -11.42 -16.47 31.90
C PHE A 694 -10.64 -17.29 32.93
N ASP A 695 -11.34 -17.82 33.94
CA ASP A 695 -10.75 -18.73 34.95
C ASP A 695 -11.08 -20.17 34.51
N TYR A 696 -10.05 -20.90 34.09
CA TYR A 696 -10.20 -22.25 33.55
C TYR A 696 -10.71 -23.23 34.64
N GLN A 697 -10.29 -23.07 35.91
CA GLN A 697 -10.72 -23.95 37.00
C GLN A 697 -12.17 -23.74 37.37
N LYS A 698 -12.65 -22.50 37.32
CA LYS A 698 -14.05 -22.16 37.63
C LYS A 698 -14.97 -22.26 36.42
N ASN A 699 -14.42 -22.48 35.24
CA ASN A 699 -15.12 -22.46 33.96
C ASN A 699 -16.04 -21.22 33.80
N SER A 700 -15.52 -20.06 34.18
CA SER A 700 -16.29 -18.81 34.24
C SER A 700 -15.49 -17.64 33.67
N SER A 701 -16.17 -16.76 32.93
CA SER A 701 -15.62 -15.47 32.52
C SER A 701 -15.96 -14.38 33.52
N ASN A 702 -14.97 -13.56 33.88
CA ASN A 702 -15.14 -12.46 34.83
C ASN A 702 -14.73 -11.14 34.17
N LEU A 703 -15.49 -10.07 34.48
CA LEU A 703 -15.12 -8.70 34.17
C LEU A 703 -14.30 -8.15 35.31
N ARG A 704 -13.08 -7.68 35.04
CA ARG A 704 -12.26 -7.00 36.04
C ARG A 704 -11.97 -5.58 35.58
N ASN A 705 -12.43 -4.62 36.39
CA ASN A 705 -12.09 -3.22 36.22
C ASN A 705 -10.70 -2.95 36.80
N ILE A 706 -9.74 -2.60 35.94
CA ILE A 706 -8.38 -2.29 36.40
C ILE A 706 -8.18 -0.79 36.40
N LYS A 707 -7.81 -0.28 37.59
CA LYS A 707 -7.43 1.12 37.78
C LYS A 707 -6.04 1.34 37.18
N ILE A 708 -5.94 2.27 36.23
CA ILE A 708 -4.69 2.58 35.56
C ILE A 708 -3.87 3.55 36.42
N ILE A 709 -2.64 3.16 36.67
CA ILE A 709 -1.67 4.02 37.35
C ILE A 709 -0.82 4.68 36.25
N ASN A 710 -1.33 5.75 35.62
CA ASN A 710 -0.53 6.61 34.78
C ASN A 710 0.19 7.65 35.63
N LYS A 711 1.49 7.46 35.88
CA LYS A 711 2.30 8.41 36.68
C LYS A 711 2.76 9.65 35.88
N ASN A 712 2.43 9.81 34.60
CA ASN A 712 2.96 10.88 33.79
C ASN A 712 1.89 11.59 32.95
N ARG A 713 1.13 12.48 33.58
CA ARG A 713 0.70 13.78 33.02
C ARG A 713 0.91 14.84 34.09
N ILE A 714 2.14 15.28 34.24
CA ILE A 714 2.42 16.66 34.63
C ILE A 714 2.81 17.35 33.32
N ARG A 715 1.91 18.08 32.75
CA ARG A 715 2.15 19.18 31.81
C ARG A 715 1.86 20.46 32.51
#